data_4c9ad06c17f1839201854b14b1ad658d
#
_entry.id   4c9ad06c17f1839201854b14b1ad658d
#
_cell.length_a   1.000
_cell.length_b   1.000
_cell.length_c   1.000
_cell.angle_alpha   90.00
_cell.angle_beta   90.00
_cell.angle_gamma   90.00
#
_symmetry.space_group_name_H-M   'P 1'
#
loop_
_entity.id
_entity.type
_entity.pdbx_description
1 polymer ?
#
loop_
_entity_poly.entity_id
_entity_poly.type
_entity_poly.pdbx_seq_one_letter_code
_entity_poly.pdbx_strand_id
1 'polypeptide(L)'
;VAEEIPAPVTESVHPFSGVPLETAVGPHSVAIVGAGPRGTSVLERLSAYAATVPDRTLHVHVCDDAEAGPGEIWDPEQPRELLLNATARQLTLFTDETIGAARVRNGPDLYEWTQLIAQRAGLGGGASVPAIAAELFAAWTAPDYAPAADILALCAATREDTFLPRAVYGEYLRWYFAGVVRTAPENMRVSVHHARVVGLRPVAGPRADADSCAEESRAKAGEAGWEVEFAGSPEVAGPPDSVGSQEAEGLQGSAGRTQRAAVAPSLHVNEVVLALGWVSNDPGPARPDDPRIVWLPPGHVLRHDLEAISDRARVVVRGLGLTAMDIIARLTEGRGGVYTAASAGSGGSAGASGSEDSAQAGTTQGDPSADRPVTLPRGPLVYRASGREPTVLLASNSGNPYRCKPADYGPEAADHTLLHAAIARAGARRAATGAPVDFAAELYPAVLADAAIAYYRARVRLDGAPVAATAELCAAIAAGGDLGAVDPGAVDEELLAAACPNPAERFDPVRLRPRVPNPLPAGQDYTAWLRDFFAADAARAEAGPAVAFNAAIGSVSAARGPLAAFTRGRVLTEESFRTAYQPFRTLGARLGGGPPPERYRQLAALIDAEVVAGLGARPTVRALSDSDGALRGSDETLTGSDQAPAALGAASHPSGEALTGSVFVCESAHSATPVAADVLIDGWLANPMLVQSADPLVRGLYAAGLVRSSSLESASGGSAPTTSIDITADNRVIGPAGRAVPGLFSLGLPNDDVSGHSFVSPHPRSGANFLVETDRVARTIVGAPAGE
;
A
#
# COMPACT_ATOMS: atom_id res chain seq x y z
N VAL A 1 19.51 -48.28 -3.27
CA VAL A 1 18.68 -48.15 -2.05
C VAL A 1 18.64 -46.68 -1.75
N ALA A 2 17.59 -45.99 -2.21
CA ALA A 2 17.30 -44.62 -1.88
C ALA A 2 16.61 -44.64 -0.51
N GLU A 3 17.21 -44.04 0.50
CA GLU A 3 16.56 -43.74 1.75
C GLU A 3 15.54 -42.61 1.51
N GLU A 4 14.28 -42.89 1.77
CA GLU A 4 13.21 -41.91 1.79
C GLU A 4 13.50 -40.93 2.94
N ILE A 5 13.74 -39.67 2.58
CA ILE A 5 13.75 -38.54 3.52
C ILE A 5 12.28 -38.29 3.87
N PRO A 6 11.87 -38.38 5.14
CA PRO A 6 10.49 -38.07 5.50
C PRO A 6 10.18 -36.58 5.22
N ALA A 7 9.12 -36.36 4.48
CA ALA A 7 8.59 -35.01 4.25
C ALA A 7 8.29 -34.33 5.60
N PRO A 8 8.61 -33.03 5.78
CA PRO A 8 8.21 -32.30 6.97
C PRO A 8 6.68 -32.30 7.03
N VAL A 9 6.15 -32.77 8.16
CA VAL A 9 4.71 -32.84 8.42
C VAL A 9 4.19 -31.41 8.56
N THR A 10 3.61 -30.89 7.50
CA THR A 10 2.70 -29.74 7.59
C THR A 10 1.39 -30.27 8.14
N GLU A 11 1.24 -30.34 9.45
CA GLU A 11 -0.09 -30.46 10.03
C GLU A 11 -0.82 -29.13 9.82
N SER A 12 -1.63 -29.08 8.77
CA SER A 12 -2.74 -28.13 8.72
C SER A 12 -3.68 -28.55 9.84
N VAL A 13 -3.54 -27.91 10.99
CA VAL A 13 -4.46 -28.13 12.10
C VAL A 13 -5.81 -27.57 11.66
N HIS A 14 -6.71 -28.45 11.21
CA HIS A 14 -8.12 -28.09 11.17
C HIS A 14 -8.49 -27.46 12.52
N PRO A 15 -9.29 -26.43 12.58
CA PRO A 15 -9.45 -25.60 13.78
C PRO A 15 -9.97 -26.32 15.04
N PHE A 16 -10.09 -27.62 15.06
CA PHE A 16 -10.74 -28.36 16.15
C PHE A 16 -10.17 -29.77 16.44
N SER A 17 -8.89 -30.00 16.34
CA SER A 17 -8.32 -31.23 16.93
C SER A 17 -7.71 -30.90 18.29
N GLY A 18 -8.40 -31.27 19.36
CA GLY A 18 -7.95 -31.10 20.73
C GLY A 18 -6.65 -31.87 20.98
N VAL A 19 -5.56 -31.14 21.20
CA VAL A 19 -4.28 -31.66 21.71
C VAL A 19 -4.30 -31.44 23.21
N PRO A 20 -3.98 -32.47 24.05
CA PRO A 20 -3.86 -32.32 25.51
C PRO A 20 -2.71 -31.36 25.83
N LEU A 21 -2.91 -30.50 26.83
CA LEU A 21 -1.87 -29.67 27.45
C LEU A 21 -0.78 -30.57 28.07
N GLU A 22 0.34 -30.71 27.41
CA GLU A 22 1.54 -31.24 28.06
C GLU A 22 2.27 -30.12 28.79
N THR A 23 2.31 -30.21 30.11
CA THR A 23 3.08 -29.37 31.01
C THR A 23 4.54 -29.84 31.07
N ALA A 24 5.31 -29.64 30.04
CA ALA A 24 6.77 -29.73 30.05
C ALA A 24 7.32 -28.32 29.73
N VAL A 25 8.54 -28.01 30.21
CA VAL A 25 9.29 -26.81 29.75
C VAL A 25 9.35 -26.88 28.25
N GLY A 26 8.38 -26.26 27.61
CA GLY A 26 8.15 -26.39 26.16
C GLY A 26 9.11 -25.53 25.36
N PRO A 27 9.13 -25.74 24.03
CA PRO A 27 9.90 -24.90 23.12
C PRO A 27 9.45 -23.43 23.28
N HIS A 28 10.39 -22.50 23.11
CA HIS A 28 10.07 -21.07 23.09
C HIS A 28 9.09 -20.78 21.96
N SER A 29 7.91 -20.28 22.31
CA SER A 29 6.80 -20.14 21.36
C SER A 29 6.53 -18.69 20.99
N VAL A 30 6.26 -18.43 19.72
CA VAL A 30 6.02 -17.10 19.14
C VAL A 30 4.76 -17.14 18.28
N ALA A 31 3.83 -16.20 18.50
CA ALA A 31 2.72 -16.00 17.58
C ALA A 31 3.02 -14.82 16.64
N ILE A 32 2.91 -15.02 15.34
CA ILE A 32 2.91 -13.98 14.32
C ILE A 32 1.46 -13.74 13.93
N VAL A 33 0.92 -12.57 14.27
CA VAL A 33 -0.45 -12.16 13.95
C VAL A 33 -0.46 -11.32 12.69
N GLY A 34 -0.99 -11.86 11.61
CA GLY A 34 -0.88 -11.36 10.25
C GLY A 34 0.21 -12.07 9.46
N ALA A 35 -0.20 -12.90 8.49
CA ALA A 35 0.69 -13.73 7.67
C ALA A 35 0.93 -13.19 6.26
N GLY A 36 0.64 -11.91 6.02
CA GLY A 36 1.03 -11.23 4.78
C GLY A 36 2.55 -11.07 4.66
N PRO A 37 3.05 -10.29 3.69
CA PRO A 37 4.49 -10.16 3.39
C PRO A 37 5.36 -9.86 4.61
N ARG A 38 4.87 -9.05 5.55
CA ARG A 38 5.64 -8.64 6.74
C ARG A 38 5.75 -9.76 7.77
N GLY A 39 4.65 -10.45 8.05
CA GLY A 39 4.67 -11.62 8.94
C GLY A 39 5.50 -12.76 8.35
N THR A 40 5.40 -12.96 7.03
CA THR A 40 6.21 -13.93 6.30
C THR A 40 7.71 -13.60 6.35
N SER A 41 8.07 -12.32 6.25
CA SER A 41 9.47 -11.88 6.41
C SER A 41 9.99 -12.11 7.83
N VAL A 42 9.16 -11.89 8.86
CA VAL A 42 9.53 -12.25 10.25
C VAL A 42 9.77 -13.75 10.39
N LEU A 43 8.88 -14.58 9.82
CA LEU A 43 9.01 -16.04 9.83
C LEU A 43 10.33 -16.48 9.19
N GLU A 44 10.67 -15.92 8.04
CA GLU A 44 11.91 -16.19 7.32
C GLU A 44 13.13 -15.79 8.15
N ARG A 45 13.13 -14.61 8.77
CA ARG A 45 14.21 -14.16 9.64
C ARG A 45 14.35 -15.06 10.89
N LEU A 46 13.23 -15.45 11.51
CA LEU A 46 13.27 -16.43 12.61
C LEU A 46 13.90 -17.74 12.16
N SER A 47 13.57 -18.25 10.97
CA SER A 47 14.18 -19.45 10.39
C SER A 47 15.69 -19.29 10.18
N ALA A 48 16.13 -18.13 9.67
CA ALA A 48 17.56 -17.85 9.45
C ALA A 48 18.35 -17.81 10.76
N TYR A 49 17.78 -17.25 11.83
CA TYR A 49 18.43 -17.17 13.13
C TYR A 49 18.30 -18.46 13.95
N ALA A 50 17.19 -19.20 13.89
CA ALA A 50 17.02 -20.48 14.57
C ALA A 50 18.11 -21.46 14.20
N ALA A 51 18.54 -21.50 12.93
CA ALA A 51 19.66 -22.31 12.48
C ALA A 51 20.98 -21.97 13.16
N THR A 52 21.13 -20.83 13.83
CA THR A 52 22.34 -20.40 14.54
C THR A 52 22.35 -20.79 16.03
N VAL A 53 21.21 -21.22 16.56
CA VAL A 53 21.01 -21.60 17.96
C VAL A 53 20.38 -23.00 18.03
N PRO A 54 21.07 -24.04 17.60
CA PRO A 54 20.49 -25.39 17.45
C PRO A 54 19.99 -25.99 18.77
N ASP A 55 20.51 -25.53 19.89
CA ASP A 55 20.11 -26.01 21.24
C ASP A 55 18.80 -25.38 21.73
N ARG A 56 18.27 -24.37 21.02
CA ARG A 56 17.01 -23.72 21.35
C ARG A 56 15.91 -24.15 20.39
N THR A 57 14.89 -24.83 20.90
CA THR A 57 13.73 -25.20 20.11
C THR A 57 12.77 -24.03 20.03
N LEU A 58 12.31 -23.69 18.80
CA LEU A 58 11.38 -22.61 18.51
C LEU A 58 10.07 -23.17 17.93
N HIS A 59 8.93 -22.77 18.48
CA HIS A 59 7.63 -23.06 17.88
C HIS A 59 6.97 -21.76 17.43
N VAL A 60 6.81 -21.57 16.11
CA VAL A 60 6.21 -20.36 15.53
C VAL A 60 4.78 -20.67 15.06
N HIS A 61 3.83 -19.94 15.63
CA HIS A 61 2.42 -19.97 15.27
C HIS A 61 2.13 -18.79 14.35
N VAL A 62 1.75 -19.05 13.11
CA VAL A 62 1.37 -18.04 12.12
C VAL A 62 -0.15 -17.98 12.07
N CYS A 63 -0.73 -16.82 12.41
CA CYS A 63 -2.17 -16.63 12.58
C CYS A 63 -2.69 -15.59 11.58
N ASP A 64 -3.58 -15.99 10.67
CA ASP A 64 -4.25 -15.11 9.71
C ASP A 64 -5.57 -15.77 9.27
N ASP A 65 -6.59 -14.99 8.99
CA ASP A 65 -7.84 -15.46 8.37
C ASP A 65 -7.75 -15.51 6.84
N ALA A 66 -6.73 -14.89 6.25
CA ALA A 66 -6.38 -15.00 4.84
C ALA A 66 -5.27 -16.06 4.61
N GLU A 67 -4.93 -16.32 3.35
CA GLU A 67 -3.86 -17.23 2.99
C GLU A 67 -2.50 -16.72 3.47
N ALA A 68 -1.74 -17.57 4.14
CA ALA A 68 -0.40 -17.22 4.62
C ALA A 68 0.57 -17.03 3.45
N GLY A 69 1.38 -15.98 3.52
CA GLY A 69 2.24 -15.51 2.44
C GLY A 69 1.65 -14.30 1.74
N PRO A 70 0.65 -14.46 0.89
CA PRO A 70 -0.05 -13.36 0.23
C PRO A 70 -0.81 -12.45 1.19
N GLY A 71 -1.49 -13.02 2.20
CA GLY A 71 -2.47 -12.32 3.00
C GLY A 71 -3.66 -11.84 2.13
N GLU A 72 -4.52 -11.01 2.69
CA GLU A 72 -5.72 -10.52 2.01
C GLU A 72 -5.42 -9.64 0.78
N ILE A 73 -4.36 -8.83 0.84
CA ILE A 73 -4.11 -7.77 -0.17
C ILE A 73 -3.49 -8.32 -1.46
N TRP A 74 -2.72 -9.40 -1.37
CA TRP A 74 -1.98 -9.97 -2.48
C TRP A 74 -2.54 -11.31 -2.94
N ASP A 75 -3.82 -11.56 -2.69
CA ASP A 75 -4.47 -12.79 -3.12
C ASP A 75 -4.10 -13.14 -4.58
N PRO A 76 -3.51 -14.32 -4.85
CA PRO A 76 -3.19 -14.75 -6.21
C PRO A 76 -4.41 -14.93 -7.12
N GLU A 77 -5.59 -15.10 -6.54
CA GLU A 77 -6.85 -15.25 -7.28
C GLU A 77 -7.53 -13.90 -7.57
N GLN A 78 -6.96 -12.78 -7.09
CA GLN A 78 -7.51 -11.46 -7.33
C GLN A 78 -7.52 -11.09 -8.83
N PRO A 79 -8.41 -10.16 -9.24
CA PRO A 79 -8.54 -9.72 -10.64
C PRO A 79 -7.21 -9.23 -11.26
N ARG A 80 -6.97 -9.64 -12.50
CA ARG A 80 -5.71 -9.38 -13.22
C ARG A 80 -5.56 -7.91 -13.64
N GLU A 81 -6.62 -7.15 -13.68
CA GLU A 81 -6.59 -5.71 -13.89
C GLU A 81 -6.03 -4.92 -12.69
N LEU A 82 -5.82 -5.53 -11.52
CA LEU A 82 -5.21 -4.86 -10.37
C LEU A 82 -3.68 -4.92 -10.48
N LEU A 83 -3.07 -3.80 -10.91
CA LEU A 83 -1.65 -3.71 -11.17
C LEU A 83 -0.83 -3.32 -9.93
N LEU A 84 0.42 -3.79 -9.90
CA LEU A 84 1.46 -3.25 -9.04
C LEU A 84 1.82 -1.82 -9.46
N ASN A 85 2.30 -1.02 -8.52
CA ASN A 85 2.93 0.28 -8.80
C ASN A 85 4.47 0.24 -8.66
N ALA A 86 5.01 -0.95 -8.71
CA ALA A 86 6.44 -1.22 -8.77
C ALA A 86 6.70 -2.21 -9.89
N THR A 87 7.85 -2.10 -10.55
CA THR A 87 8.23 -3.05 -11.59
C THR A 87 8.65 -4.38 -11.00
N ALA A 88 8.66 -5.43 -11.81
CA ALA A 88 9.05 -6.76 -11.37
C ALA A 88 10.43 -6.78 -10.71
N ARG A 89 11.41 -6.03 -11.23
CA ARG A 89 12.78 -5.93 -10.68
C ARG A 89 12.84 -5.17 -9.34
N GLN A 90 11.81 -4.43 -8.99
CA GLN A 90 11.79 -3.59 -7.77
C GLN A 90 11.22 -4.29 -6.53
N LEU A 91 10.86 -5.56 -6.60
CA LEU A 91 10.20 -6.26 -5.48
C LEU A 91 10.96 -7.51 -5.06
N THR A 92 11.23 -7.60 -3.75
CA THR A 92 11.82 -8.78 -3.12
C THR A 92 11.36 -8.91 -1.66
N LEU A 93 11.46 -10.10 -1.09
CA LEU A 93 11.42 -10.32 0.37
C LEU A 93 12.78 -10.84 0.89
N PHE A 94 13.74 -11.05 0.02
CA PHE A 94 15.06 -11.53 0.41
C PHE A 94 15.92 -10.38 0.93
N THR A 95 16.74 -10.69 1.93
CA THR A 95 17.72 -9.76 2.47
C THR A 95 18.99 -9.75 1.61
N ASP A 96 19.64 -8.61 1.61
CA ASP A 96 20.96 -8.39 1.01
C ASP A 96 21.87 -7.66 2.00
N GLU A 97 23.09 -7.36 1.59
CA GLU A 97 24.14 -6.75 2.42
C GLU A 97 23.76 -5.36 2.94
N THR A 98 22.85 -4.65 2.24
CA THR A 98 22.42 -3.28 2.63
C THR A 98 21.50 -3.27 3.86
N ILE A 99 20.95 -4.43 4.24
CA ILE A 99 20.06 -4.58 5.40
C ILE A 99 20.88 -4.58 6.72
N GLY A 100 22.18 -4.90 6.67
CA GLY A 100 23.01 -5.05 7.86
C GLY A 100 22.59 -6.25 8.73
N ALA A 101 21.94 -7.24 8.12
CA ALA A 101 21.54 -8.47 8.81
C ALA A 101 22.76 -9.36 9.06
N ALA A 102 22.87 -9.92 10.28
CA ALA A 102 23.93 -10.90 10.59
C ALA A 102 23.80 -12.20 9.77
N ARG A 103 22.62 -12.44 9.21
CA ARG A 103 22.32 -13.60 8.35
C ARG A 103 21.58 -13.11 7.09
N VAL A 104 22.36 -12.83 6.06
CA VAL A 104 21.83 -12.49 4.74
C VAL A 104 21.33 -13.77 4.06
N ARG A 105 20.16 -13.71 3.43
CA ARG A 105 19.63 -14.76 2.57
C ARG A 105 19.29 -14.17 1.21
N ASN A 106 20.23 -14.31 0.28
CA ASN A 106 20.07 -13.88 -1.10
C ASN A 106 19.18 -14.86 -1.87
N GLY A 107 18.12 -14.35 -2.51
CA GLY A 107 17.23 -15.14 -3.34
C GLY A 107 16.67 -14.31 -4.49
N PRO A 108 15.81 -14.90 -5.34
CA PRO A 108 15.30 -14.22 -6.52
C PRO A 108 14.39 -13.05 -6.15
N ASP A 109 14.60 -11.90 -6.78
CA ASP A 109 13.57 -10.86 -6.83
C ASP A 109 12.36 -11.33 -7.66
N LEU A 110 11.28 -10.53 -7.71
CA LEU A 110 10.07 -10.94 -8.42
C LEU A 110 10.35 -11.19 -9.91
N TYR A 111 11.19 -10.38 -10.57
CA TYR A 111 11.56 -10.60 -11.97
C TYR A 111 12.31 -11.91 -12.16
N GLU A 112 13.35 -12.16 -11.37
CA GLU A 112 14.15 -13.37 -11.42
C GLU A 112 13.29 -14.61 -11.15
N TRP A 113 12.37 -14.52 -10.19
CA TRP A 113 11.41 -15.59 -9.92
C TRP A 113 10.50 -15.86 -11.12
N THR A 114 9.97 -14.82 -11.81
CA THR A 114 9.14 -15.04 -13.01
C THR A 114 9.92 -15.76 -14.11
N GLN A 115 11.21 -15.43 -14.29
CA GLN A 115 12.06 -16.10 -15.29
C GLN A 115 12.30 -17.58 -14.95
N LEU A 116 12.57 -17.88 -13.67
CA LEU A 116 12.79 -19.26 -13.18
C LEU A 116 11.52 -20.12 -13.30
N ILE A 117 10.35 -19.56 -12.98
CA ILE A 117 9.05 -20.24 -13.12
C ILE A 117 8.74 -20.52 -14.60
N ALA A 118 8.91 -19.53 -15.48
CA ALA A 118 8.70 -19.70 -16.93
C ALA A 118 9.63 -20.74 -17.52
N GLN A 119 10.91 -20.76 -17.14
CA GLN A 119 11.88 -21.75 -17.57
C GLN A 119 11.49 -23.14 -17.08
N ARG A 120 11.08 -23.29 -15.82
CA ARG A 120 10.61 -24.56 -15.26
C ARG A 120 9.38 -25.12 -16.01
N ALA A 121 8.48 -24.23 -16.44
CA ALA A 121 7.29 -24.59 -17.20
C ALA A 121 7.57 -24.84 -18.70
N GLY A 122 8.81 -24.66 -19.18
CA GLY A 122 9.16 -24.80 -20.60
C GLY A 122 8.61 -23.69 -21.50
N LEU A 123 8.22 -22.54 -20.93
CA LEU A 123 7.63 -21.40 -21.65
C LEU A 123 8.66 -20.35 -22.10
N GLY A 124 9.96 -20.66 -22.01
CA GLY A 124 11.03 -19.70 -22.23
C GLY A 124 11.60 -19.21 -20.91
N GLY A 125 12.23 -18.05 -20.89
CA GLY A 125 12.98 -17.53 -19.73
C GLY A 125 14.45 -17.46 -20.14
N GLY A 126 14.84 -16.32 -20.70
CA GLY A 126 16.19 -16.13 -21.27
C GLY A 126 17.08 -15.23 -20.45
N ALA A 127 16.60 -14.72 -19.33
CA ALA A 127 17.39 -13.83 -18.49
C ALA A 127 18.45 -14.64 -17.70
N SER A 128 19.64 -14.05 -17.60
CA SER A 128 20.67 -14.57 -16.67
C SER A 128 20.25 -14.29 -15.25
N VAL A 129 19.82 -15.32 -14.54
CA VAL A 129 19.52 -15.25 -13.11
C VAL A 129 20.78 -15.60 -12.32
N PRO A 130 21.14 -14.88 -11.23
CA PRO A 130 22.28 -15.24 -10.39
C PRO A 130 22.20 -16.68 -9.89
N ALA A 131 23.32 -17.40 -9.91
CA ALA A 131 23.37 -18.81 -9.51
C ALA A 131 22.79 -19.05 -8.10
N ILE A 132 23.14 -18.19 -7.14
CA ILE A 132 22.64 -18.28 -5.76
C ILE A 132 21.11 -18.19 -5.67
N ALA A 133 20.49 -17.31 -6.50
CA ALA A 133 19.04 -17.16 -6.57
C ALA A 133 18.39 -18.41 -7.22
N ALA A 134 19.00 -18.97 -8.26
CA ALA A 134 18.53 -20.18 -8.91
C ALA A 134 18.66 -21.42 -8.01
N GLU A 135 19.74 -21.55 -7.25
CA GLU A 135 19.94 -22.62 -6.28
C GLU A 135 18.88 -22.55 -5.16
N LEU A 136 18.66 -21.38 -4.59
CA LEU A 136 17.63 -21.20 -3.57
C LEU A 136 16.23 -21.47 -4.13
N PHE A 137 15.94 -20.99 -5.34
CA PHE A 137 14.69 -21.29 -6.01
C PHE A 137 14.46 -22.80 -6.16
N ALA A 138 15.46 -23.54 -6.60
CA ALA A 138 15.39 -25.00 -6.73
C ALA A 138 15.15 -25.68 -5.39
N ALA A 139 15.83 -25.22 -4.32
CA ALA A 139 15.65 -25.75 -2.97
C ALA A 139 14.25 -25.44 -2.39
N TRP A 140 13.71 -24.29 -2.71
CA TRP A 140 12.44 -23.81 -2.15
C TRP A 140 11.22 -24.22 -2.98
N THR A 141 11.38 -24.67 -4.22
CA THR A 141 10.25 -25.04 -5.10
C THR A 141 9.91 -26.53 -4.94
N ALA A 142 8.67 -26.82 -4.52
CA ALA A 142 8.19 -28.20 -4.42
C ALA A 142 8.15 -28.86 -5.83
N PRO A 143 8.37 -30.20 -5.93
CA PRO A 143 8.36 -30.88 -7.22
C PRO A 143 7.05 -30.73 -8.00
N ASP A 144 5.93 -30.67 -7.29
CA ASP A 144 4.56 -30.53 -7.80
C ASP A 144 4.06 -29.07 -7.85
N TYR A 145 4.88 -28.11 -7.46
CA TYR A 145 4.49 -26.70 -7.51
C TYR A 145 4.29 -26.22 -8.96
N ALA A 146 3.11 -25.76 -9.27
CA ALA A 146 2.73 -25.22 -10.57
C ALA A 146 1.70 -24.10 -10.40
N PRO A 147 2.06 -22.84 -10.67
CA PRO A 147 1.10 -21.74 -10.73
C PRO A 147 0.02 -21.96 -11.81
N ALA A 148 -1.10 -21.23 -11.70
CA ALA A 148 -2.15 -21.22 -12.71
C ALA A 148 -1.61 -20.84 -14.10
N ALA A 149 -2.23 -21.36 -15.16
CA ALA A 149 -1.72 -21.22 -16.53
C ALA A 149 -1.60 -19.75 -16.99
N ASP A 150 -2.54 -18.89 -16.57
CA ASP A 150 -2.51 -17.45 -16.85
C ASP A 150 -1.36 -16.74 -16.10
N ILE A 151 -1.08 -17.12 -14.85
CA ILE A 151 0.10 -16.63 -14.11
C ILE A 151 1.40 -17.06 -14.80
N LEU A 152 1.48 -18.31 -15.28
CA LEU A 152 2.64 -18.79 -16.03
C LEU A 152 2.84 -18.01 -17.34
N ALA A 153 1.77 -17.69 -18.06
CA ALA A 153 1.83 -16.87 -19.27
C ALA A 153 2.33 -15.45 -18.96
N LEU A 154 1.84 -14.85 -17.87
CA LEU A 154 2.31 -13.55 -17.38
C LEU A 154 3.80 -13.60 -17.02
N CYS A 155 4.25 -14.64 -16.31
CA CYS A 155 5.67 -14.82 -15.99
C CYS A 155 6.55 -14.91 -17.22
N ALA A 156 6.14 -15.67 -18.24
CA ALA A 156 6.90 -15.85 -19.47
C ALA A 156 7.04 -14.56 -20.28
N ALA A 157 6.06 -13.65 -20.20
CA ALA A 157 6.08 -12.37 -20.89
C ALA A 157 6.71 -11.23 -20.10
N THR A 158 7.12 -11.48 -18.85
CA THR A 158 7.63 -10.45 -17.93
C THR A 158 9.01 -9.94 -18.35
N ARG A 159 9.20 -8.63 -18.33
CA ARG A 159 10.48 -7.92 -18.43
C ARG A 159 10.78 -7.20 -17.12
N GLU A 160 12.02 -6.76 -16.92
CA GLU A 160 12.47 -6.05 -15.72
C GLU A 160 11.60 -4.81 -15.40
N ASP A 161 11.18 -4.10 -16.43
CA ASP A 161 10.39 -2.87 -16.36
C ASP A 161 8.87 -3.08 -16.35
N THR A 162 8.39 -4.33 -16.33
CA THR A 162 6.97 -4.65 -16.34
C THR A 162 6.31 -4.37 -14.99
N PHE A 163 5.19 -3.67 -15.01
CA PHE A 163 4.27 -3.54 -13.89
C PHE A 163 3.24 -4.67 -13.96
N LEU A 164 3.44 -5.68 -13.15
CA LEU A 164 2.65 -6.92 -13.18
C LEU A 164 1.29 -6.77 -12.47
N PRO A 165 0.31 -7.62 -12.79
CA PRO A 165 -0.84 -7.85 -11.92
C PRO A 165 -0.42 -8.24 -10.50
N ARG A 166 -1.15 -7.74 -9.49
CA ARG A 166 -0.87 -8.06 -8.07
C ARG A 166 -0.93 -9.54 -7.78
N ALA A 167 -1.76 -10.28 -8.51
CA ALA A 167 -1.87 -11.73 -8.42
C ALA A 167 -0.54 -12.46 -8.65
N VAL A 168 0.30 -11.98 -9.55
CA VAL A 168 1.65 -12.56 -9.79
C VAL A 168 2.56 -12.37 -8.57
N TYR A 169 2.49 -11.21 -7.95
CA TYR A 169 3.22 -10.98 -6.70
C TYR A 169 2.66 -11.83 -5.55
N GLY A 170 1.35 -12.00 -5.51
CA GLY A 170 0.70 -12.92 -4.57
C GLY A 170 1.22 -14.35 -4.70
N GLU A 171 1.35 -14.84 -5.93
CA GLU A 171 1.91 -16.18 -6.19
C GLU A 171 3.39 -16.28 -5.78
N TYR A 172 4.19 -15.24 -6.02
CA TYR A 172 5.56 -15.16 -5.51
C TYR A 172 5.59 -15.23 -3.97
N LEU A 173 4.68 -14.57 -3.27
CA LEU A 173 4.57 -14.59 -1.81
C LEU A 173 4.12 -15.96 -1.28
N ARG A 174 3.18 -16.62 -1.97
CA ARG A 174 2.76 -17.99 -1.70
C ARG A 174 3.95 -18.96 -1.80
N TRP A 175 4.69 -18.88 -2.90
CA TRP A 175 5.93 -19.65 -3.10
C TRP A 175 6.96 -19.38 -2.01
N TYR A 176 7.17 -18.11 -1.68
CA TYR A 176 8.13 -17.70 -0.65
C TYR A 176 7.77 -18.30 0.72
N PHE A 177 6.53 -18.15 1.16
CA PHE A 177 6.05 -18.70 2.43
C PHE A 177 6.23 -20.22 2.48
N ALA A 178 5.78 -20.93 1.46
CA ALA A 178 5.91 -22.38 1.36
C ALA A 178 7.39 -22.81 1.39
N GLY A 179 8.28 -22.07 0.75
CA GLY A 179 9.72 -22.31 0.77
C GLY A 179 10.32 -22.19 2.17
N VAL A 180 9.96 -21.13 2.91
CA VAL A 180 10.40 -20.91 4.30
C VAL A 180 9.95 -22.05 5.20
N VAL A 181 8.68 -22.44 5.13
CA VAL A 181 8.12 -23.51 5.96
C VAL A 181 8.81 -24.84 5.65
N ARG A 182 9.00 -25.17 4.37
CA ARG A 182 9.61 -26.43 3.96
C ARG A 182 11.09 -26.55 4.32
N THR A 183 11.82 -25.44 4.34
CA THR A 183 13.26 -25.42 4.64
C THR A 183 13.55 -24.93 6.06
N ALA A 184 12.54 -24.91 6.92
CA ALA A 184 12.72 -24.56 8.33
C ALA A 184 13.75 -25.52 8.98
N PRO A 185 14.66 -25.02 9.84
CA PRO A 185 15.65 -25.87 10.50
C PRO A 185 14.97 -26.83 11.49
N GLU A 186 15.60 -27.95 11.78
CA GLU A 186 15.05 -29.04 12.63
C GLU A 186 14.61 -28.56 14.03
N ASN A 187 15.26 -27.53 14.56
CA ASN A 187 14.91 -26.94 15.85
C ASN A 187 13.79 -25.91 15.77
N MET A 188 13.13 -25.76 14.60
CA MET A 188 12.02 -24.83 14.40
C MET A 188 10.78 -25.57 13.87
N ARG A 189 9.67 -25.47 14.62
CA ARG A 189 8.36 -25.96 14.18
C ARG A 189 7.49 -24.76 13.77
N VAL A 190 6.75 -24.88 12.67
CA VAL A 190 5.79 -23.87 12.20
C VAL A 190 4.39 -24.47 12.20
N SER A 191 3.44 -23.77 12.84
CA SER A 191 2.01 -24.10 12.80
C SER A 191 1.24 -22.92 12.20
N VAL A 192 0.39 -23.19 11.20
CA VAL A 192 -0.42 -22.17 10.55
C VAL A 192 -1.86 -22.30 11.05
N HIS A 193 -2.41 -21.18 11.52
CA HIS A 193 -3.78 -21.06 12.03
C HIS A 193 -4.59 -20.17 11.09
N HIS A 194 -5.51 -20.76 10.33
CA HIS A 194 -6.46 -20.03 9.49
C HIS A 194 -7.60 -19.47 10.34
N ALA A 195 -7.28 -18.48 11.18
CA ALA A 195 -8.22 -17.87 12.10
C ALA A 195 -7.81 -16.44 12.43
N ARG A 196 -8.80 -15.56 12.55
CA ARG A 196 -8.58 -14.17 12.95
C ARG A 196 -8.32 -14.09 14.45
N VAL A 197 -7.22 -13.48 14.84
CA VAL A 197 -6.94 -13.11 16.23
C VAL A 197 -7.75 -11.86 16.58
N VAL A 198 -8.51 -11.92 17.67
CA VAL A 198 -9.40 -10.83 18.11
C VAL A 198 -9.06 -10.30 19.51
N GLY A 199 -8.19 -11.00 20.26
CA GLY A 199 -7.76 -10.59 21.58
C GLY A 199 -6.40 -11.14 21.96
N LEU A 200 -5.73 -10.44 22.86
CA LEU A 200 -4.49 -10.86 23.53
C LEU A 200 -4.59 -10.55 25.00
N ARG A 201 -4.27 -11.53 25.84
CA ARG A 201 -4.18 -11.36 27.28
C ARG A 201 -2.80 -11.75 27.81
N PRO A 202 -2.18 -10.91 28.67
CA PRO A 202 -0.93 -11.30 29.32
C PRO A 202 -1.22 -12.39 30.35
N VAL A 203 -0.43 -13.46 30.31
CA VAL A 203 -0.46 -14.54 31.32
C VAL A 203 0.70 -14.32 32.27
N ALA A 204 0.37 -14.12 33.54
CA ALA A 204 1.39 -14.02 34.59
C ALA A 204 2.00 -15.40 34.82
N GLY A 205 3.31 -15.50 34.75
CA GLY A 205 4.00 -16.69 35.27
C GLY A 205 3.66 -16.90 36.75
N PRO A 206 3.71 -18.15 37.28
CA PRO A 206 3.46 -18.41 38.69
C PRO A 206 4.39 -17.52 39.51
N ARG A 207 3.78 -16.77 40.44
CA ARG A 207 4.54 -15.98 41.43
C ARG A 207 5.43 -16.94 42.21
N ALA A 208 6.76 -16.76 42.10
CA ALA A 208 7.65 -17.34 43.06
C ALA A 208 7.29 -16.73 44.41
N ASP A 209 6.70 -17.50 45.32
CA ASP A 209 6.51 -17.07 46.67
C ASP A 209 7.87 -16.65 47.23
N ALA A 210 7.90 -15.40 47.79
CA ALA A 210 9.15 -14.73 48.18
C ALA A 210 9.92 -15.49 49.30
N ASP A 211 9.37 -16.59 49.83
CA ASP A 211 9.92 -17.35 50.95
C ASP A 211 10.50 -18.71 50.61
N SER A 212 10.54 -19.17 49.32
CA SER A 212 11.12 -20.48 48.99
C SER A 212 12.54 -20.34 48.48
N CYS A 213 13.49 -20.69 49.35
CA CYS A 213 14.93 -20.78 49.07
C CYS A 213 15.37 -22.05 48.30
N ALA A 214 14.50 -22.66 47.54
CA ALA A 214 14.82 -23.89 46.77
C ALA A 214 15.06 -23.56 45.26
N GLU A 215 16.28 -23.81 44.82
CA GLU A 215 16.69 -23.70 43.38
C GLU A 215 15.81 -24.54 42.43
N GLU A 216 15.22 -25.63 42.93
CA GLU A 216 14.29 -26.50 42.20
C GLU A 216 12.93 -25.85 41.91
N SER A 217 12.49 -24.83 42.70
CA SER A 217 11.26 -24.09 42.45
C SER A 217 11.37 -23.03 41.35
N ARG A 218 12.60 -22.57 41.05
CA ARG A 218 12.84 -21.66 39.91
C ARG A 218 12.71 -22.33 38.55
N ALA A 219 13.00 -23.64 38.46
CA ALA A 219 12.89 -24.41 37.23
C ALA A 219 11.43 -24.75 36.84
N LYS A 220 10.46 -24.56 37.76
CA LYS A 220 9.03 -24.85 37.55
C LYS A 220 8.14 -23.60 37.44
N ALA A 221 8.71 -22.37 37.50
CA ALA A 221 7.95 -21.15 37.24
C ALA A 221 7.67 -21.07 35.72
N GLY A 222 6.44 -21.30 35.30
CA GLY A 222 6.02 -21.09 33.93
C GLY A 222 6.38 -19.67 33.51
N GLU A 223 7.00 -19.52 32.36
CA GLU A 223 7.39 -18.21 31.84
C GLU A 223 6.14 -17.34 31.62
N ALA A 224 6.22 -16.05 31.96
CA ALA A 224 5.18 -15.08 31.60
C ALA A 224 5.04 -15.06 30.06
N GLY A 225 3.81 -15.01 29.58
CA GLY A 225 3.54 -15.08 28.15
C GLY A 225 2.20 -14.42 27.77
N TRP A 226 1.63 -14.89 26.69
CA TRP A 226 0.40 -14.35 26.10
C TRP A 226 -0.60 -15.46 25.82
N GLU A 227 -1.85 -15.21 26.13
CA GLU A 227 -3.00 -15.95 25.61
C GLU A 227 -3.53 -15.25 24.38
N VAL A 228 -3.61 -15.97 23.25
CA VAL A 228 -4.09 -15.48 21.95
C VAL A 228 -5.50 -16.01 21.75
N GLU A 229 -6.45 -15.10 21.52
CA GLU A 229 -7.87 -15.38 21.35
C GLU A 229 -8.27 -15.27 19.88
N PHE A 230 -8.97 -16.31 19.39
CA PHE A 230 -9.45 -16.36 18.02
C PHE A 230 -10.94 -15.99 17.92
N ALA A 231 -11.37 -15.49 16.75
CA ALA A 231 -12.78 -15.23 16.46
C ALA A 231 -13.62 -16.51 16.67
N GLY A 232 -14.76 -16.36 17.38
CA GLY A 232 -15.62 -17.52 17.73
C GLY A 232 -15.32 -18.13 19.10
N SER A 233 -14.35 -17.63 19.84
CA SER A 233 -14.14 -17.98 21.26
C SER A 233 -15.25 -17.36 22.13
N PRO A 234 -15.77 -18.09 23.14
CA PRO A 234 -16.99 -17.67 23.88
C PRO A 234 -16.83 -16.41 24.74
N GLU A 235 -15.65 -15.92 25.00
CA GLU A 235 -15.39 -14.79 25.90
C GLU A 235 -15.27 -13.41 25.21
N VAL A 236 -15.46 -13.32 23.89
CA VAL A 236 -15.36 -12.07 23.14
C VAL A 236 -16.71 -11.33 23.02
N ALA A 237 -17.77 -11.83 23.66
CA ALA A 237 -19.01 -11.08 23.82
C ALA A 237 -18.79 -9.99 24.89
N GLY A 238 -18.50 -8.76 24.45
CA GLY A 238 -18.50 -7.57 25.32
C GLY A 238 -19.86 -7.42 26.02
N PRO A 239 -19.94 -6.59 27.10
CA PRO A 239 -21.18 -6.38 27.81
C PRO A 239 -22.28 -5.93 26.83
N PRO A 240 -23.51 -6.46 26.93
CA PRO A 240 -24.60 -6.06 26.05
C PRO A 240 -24.93 -4.59 26.37
N ASP A 241 -24.66 -3.71 25.42
CA ASP A 241 -25.25 -2.38 25.43
C ASP A 241 -26.74 -2.55 25.27
N SER A 242 -27.46 -2.17 26.34
CA SER A 242 -28.88 -2.18 26.45
C SER A 242 -29.53 -1.29 25.39
N VAL A 243 -30.18 -1.87 24.38
CA VAL A 243 -31.39 -1.28 23.75
C VAL A 243 -32.26 -2.39 23.15
N GLY A 244 -33.47 -2.49 23.69
CA GLY A 244 -34.69 -2.74 22.92
C GLY A 244 -34.97 -4.17 22.47
N SER A 245 -35.63 -4.92 23.37
CA SER A 245 -36.47 -6.04 23.06
C SER A 245 -37.54 -5.70 22.02
N GLN A 246 -37.57 -6.44 20.89
CA GLN A 246 -38.85 -6.76 20.21
C GLN A 246 -38.86 -8.23 19.85
N GLU A 247 -39.87 -8.89 20.42
CA GLU A 247 -40.26 -10.26 20.21
C GLU A 247 -40.64 -10.50 18.74
N ALA A 248 -40.14 -11.58 18.17
CA ALA A 248 -40.75 -12.21 16.99
C ALA A 248 -41.07 -13.65 17.34
N GLU A 249 -42.33 -13.88 17.64
CA GLU A 249 -42.94 -15.21 17.70
C GLU A 249 -43.02 -15.85 16.31
N GLY A 250 -42.75 -17.15 16.31
CA GLY A 250 -43.39 -18.11 15.40
C GLY A 250 -42.60 -18.61 14.22
N LEU A 251 -42.00 -19.78 14.41
CA LEU A 251 -42.22 -20.94 13.52
C LEU A 251 -41.61 -22.21 14.17
N GLN A 252 -42.49 -23.07 14.63
CA GLN A 252 -42.16 -24.43 15.06
C GLN A 252 -41.84 -25.31 13.86
N GLY A 253 -40.75 -26.08 13.94
CA GLY A 253 -40.59 -27.22 13.01
C GLY A 253 -39.20 -27.86 13.10
N SER A 254 -39.20 -29.07 13.68
CA SER A 254 -38.21 -30.16 13.56
C SER A 254 -36.93 -30.12 14.39
N ALA A 255 -36.89 -31.10 15.29
CA ALA A 255 -35.75 -31.53 16.09
C ALA A 255 -34.48 -31.80 15.25
N GLY A 256 -33.45 -30.96 15.45
CA GLY A 256 -32.11 -31.18 14.94
C GLY A 256 -31.13 -30.79 16.02
N ARG A 257 -30.37 -31.74 16.53
CA ARG A 257 -29.24 -31.70 17.46
C ARG A 257 -28.64 -30.31 17.60
N THR A 258 -28.77 -29.74 18.80
CA THR A 258 -27.91 -28.66 19.27
C THR A 258 -26.46 -29.14 19.24
N GLN A 259 -25.70 -28.81 18.19
CA GLN A 259 -24.26 -28.86 18.23
C GLN A 259 -23.84 -27.84 19.30
N ARG A 260 -23.34 -28.33 20.41
CA ARG A 260 -22.52 -27.50 21.33
C ARG A 260 -21.47 -26.82 20.46
N ALA A 261 -21.49 -25.50 20.38
CA ALA A 261 -20.39 -24.73 19.80
C ALA A 261 -19.12 -25.17 20.52
N ALA A 262 -18.20 -25.75 19.78
CA ALA A 262 -16.90 -26.12 20.33
C ALA A 262 -16.21 -24.82 20.76
N VAL A 263 -15.79 -24.77 22.02
CA VAL A 263 -14.98 -23.67 22.55
C VAL A 263 -13.71 -23.59 21.70
N ALA A 264 -13.48 -22.50 21.00
CA ALA A 264 -12.26 -22.31 20.25
C ALA A 264 -11.07 -22.32 21.23
N PRO A 265 -10.07 -23.17 21.04
CA PRO A 265 -8.94 -23.23 21.97
C PRO A 265 -8.16 -21.93 21.92
N SER A 266 -7.84 -21.36 23.10
CA SER A 266 -6.86 -20.28 23.20
C SER A 266 -5.45 -20.86 22.98
N LEU A 267 -4.55 -20.05 22.39
CA LEU A 267 -3.16 -20.39 22.14
C LEU A 267 -2.29 -19.65 23.17
N HIS A 268 -1.44 -20.39 23.90
CA HIS A 268 -0.47 -19.79 24.81
C HIS A 268 0.92 -19.72 24.16
N VAL A 269 1.54 -18.52 24.18
CA VAL A 269 2.86 -18.26 23.60
C VAL A 269 3.70 -17.37 24.51
N ASN A 270 5.03 -17.43 24.35
CA ASN A 270 5.94 -16.55 25.08
C ASN A 270 5.93 -15.12 24.50
N GLU A 271 5.85 -15.00 23.17
CA GLU A 271 5.95 -13.72 22.47
C GLU A 271 4.93 -13.59 21.34
N VAL A 272 4.54 -12.36 21.05
CA VAL A 272 3.60 -12.02 19.99
C VAL A 272 4.19 -10.93 19.09
N VAL A 273 4.13 -11.13 17.79
CA VAL A 273 4.49 -10.15 16.77
C VAL A 273 3.23 -9.71 16.01
N LEU A 274 2.84 -8.46 16.16
CA LEU A 274 1.75 -7.86 15.42
C LEU A 274 2.25 -7.40 14.05
N ALA A 275 1.85 -8.09 12.98
CA ALA A 275 2.16 -7.77 11.59
C ALA A 275 0.87 -7.51 10.79
N LEU A 276 -0.07 -6.77 11.39
CA LEU A 276 -1.48 -6.65 11.00
C LEU A 276 -1.71 -6.02 9.61
N GLY A 277 -0.72 -5.36 9.03
CA GLY A 277 -0.91 -4.64 7.78
C GLY A 277 -1.85 -3.45 7.92
N TRP A 278 -2.79 -3.31 6.97
CA TRP A 278 -3.78 -2.25 7.01
C TRP A 278 -4.99 -2.67 7.84
N VAL A 279 -5.28 -1.92 8.89
CA VAL A 279 -6.49 -2.07 9.72
C VAL A 279 -7.43 -0.90 9.46
N SER A 280 -8.73 -1.18 9.38
CA SER A 280 -9.74 -0.16 9.14
C SER A 280 -9.97 0.68 10.40
N ASN A 281 -10.32 1.94 10.15
CA ASN A 281 -10.83 2.82 11.18
C ASN A 281 -12.37 2.71 11.24
N ASP A 282 -12.93 3.11 12.38
CA ASP A 282 -14.37 3.34 12.49
C ASP A 282 -14.78 4.37 11.41
N PRO A 283 -15.74 4.07 10.54
CA PRO A 283 -16.16 4.97 9.48
C PRO A 283 -16.84 6.25 10.01
N GLY A 284 -17.01 6.39 11.31
CA GLY A 284 -17.71 7.51 11.93
C GLY A 284 -19.23 7.31 11.99
N PRO A 285 -20.03 8.40 12.13
CA PRO A 285 -21.45 8.29 12.33
C PRO A 285 -22.14 7.47 11.24
N ALA A 286 -23.13 6.69 11.67
CA ALA A 286 -23.86 5.74 10.85
C ALA A 286 -24.31 6.37 9.52
N ARG A 287 -24.31 5.54 8.46
CA ARG A 287 -24.92 5.89 7.17
C ARG A 287 -26.35 6.36 7.42
N PRO A 288 -26.87 7.28 6.60
CA PRO A 288 -28.33 7.48 6.58
C PRO A 288 -29.04 6.12 6.44
N ASP A 289 -30.04 5.85 7.24
CA ASP A 289 -30.84 4.62 7.20
C ASP A 289 -31.74 4.54 5.93
N ASP A 290 -31.22 4.95 4.80
CA ASP A 290 -31.88 4.87 3.51
C ASP A 290 -31.22 3.78 2.67
N PRO A 291 -31.90 2.66 2.39
CA PRO A 291 -31.36 1.55 1.63
C PRO A 291 -31.00 1.92 0.17
N ARG A 292 -31.48 3.07 -0.32
CA ARG A 292 -31.11 3.59 -1.65
C ARG A 292 -29.68 4.18 -1.65
N ILE A 293 -29.15 4.56 -0.48
CA ILE A 293 -27.85 5.20 -0.37
C ILE A 293 -26.74 4.14 -0.46
N VAL A 294 -26.09 4.07 -1.62
CA VAL A 294 -24.93 3.23 -1.83
C VAL A 294 -23.66 4.07 -1.65
N TRP A 295 -23.07 4.01 -0.45
CA TRP A 295 -21.80 4.63 -0.13
C TRP A 295 -20.79 3.55 0.27
N LEU A 296 -19.69 3.45 -0.49
CA LEU A 296 -18.57 2.58 -0.18
C LEU A 296 -17.48 3.44 0.51
N PRO A 297 -17.25 3.23 1.83
CA PRO A 297 -16.31 4.02 2.61
C PRO A 297 -14.86 3.71 2.23
N PRO A 298 -13.87 4.48 2.75
CA PRO A 298 -12.45 4.20 2.52
C PRO A 298 -12.12 2.75 2.87
N GLY A 299 -11.47 2.05 1.92
CA GLY A 299 -11.16 0.64 2.09
C GLY A 299 -10.40 0.05 0.91
N HIS A 300 -9.96 -1.20 1.08
CA HIS A 300 -9.32 -1.92 -0.01
C HIS A 300 -10.36 -2.33 -1.07
N VAL A 301 -9.99 -2.24 -2.34
CA VAL A 301 -10.90 -2.50 -3.48
C VAL A 301 -11.57 -3.88 -3.43
N LEU A 302 -10.86 -4.90 -2.94
CA LEU A 302 -11.39 -6.27 -2.82
C LEU A 302 -12.47 -6.43 -1.73
N ARG A 303 -12.60 -5.45 -0.81
CA ARG A 303 -13.66 -5.43 0.22
C ARG A 303 -14.95 -4.75 -0.25
N HIS A 304 -14.93 -4.16 -1.43
CA HIS A 304 -16.08 -3.46 -2.00
C HIS A 304 -16.84 -4.39 -2.96
N ASP A 305 -18.15 -4.50 -2.77
CA ASP A 305 -19.03 -5.17 -3.73
C ASP A 305 -19.29 -4.22 -4.93
N LEU A 306 -18.34 -4.17 -5.84
CA LEU A 306 -18.44 -3.35 -7.05
C LEU A 306 -19.33 -4.01 -8.12
N GLU A 307 -19.59 -5.32 -8.03
CA GLU A 307 -20.45 -6.05 -8.96
C GLU A 307 -21.93 -5.67 -8.78
N ALA A 308 -22.33 -5.31 -7.55
CA ALA A 308 -23.68 -4.86 -7.25
C ALA A 308 -24.04 -3.48 -7.86
N ILE A 309 -23.05 -2.72 -8.34
CA ILE A 309 -23.28 -1.42 -8.95
C ILE A 309 -23.87 -1.60 -10.35
N SER A 310 -25.01 -0.97 -10.62
CA SER A 310 -25.67 -1.03 -11.93
C SER A 310 -24.78 -0.44 -13.05
N ASP A 311 -24.87 -1.03 -14.24
CA ASP A 311 -24.27 -0.52 -15.47
C ASP A 311 -24.78 0.87 -15.90
N ARG A 312 -25.95 1.24 -15.42
CA ARG A 312 -26.58 2.54 -15.68
C ARG A 312 -26.31 3.58 -14.60
N ALA A 313 -25.59 3.17 -13.53
CA ALA A 313 -25.34 4.08 -12.41
C ALA A 313 -24.38 5.20 -12.81
N ARG A 314 -24.58 6.36 -12.21
CA ARG A 314 -23.58 7.42 -12.15
C ARG A 314 -22.84 7.32 -10.82
N VAL A 315 -21.55 7.03 -10.90
CA VAL A 315 -20.69 6.75 -9.75
C VAL A 315 -19.72 7.90 -9.51
N VAL A 316 -19.77 8.52 -8.35
CA VAL A 316 -18.73 9.48 -7.94
C VAL A 316 -17.63 8.73 -7.18
N VAL A 317 -16.42 8.77 -7.70
CA VAL A 317 -15.22 8.26 -7.02
C VAL A 317 -14.43 9.44 -6.44
N ARG A 318 -14.40 9.54 -5.12
CA ARG A 318 -13.57 10.54 -4.43
C ARG A 318 -12.19 9.96 -4.20
N GLY A 319 -11.20 10.39 -4.98
CA GLY A 319 -9.82 9.95 -4.94
C GLY A 319 -9.19 10.03 -6.32
N LEU A 320 -7.87 10.29 -6.38
CA LEU A 320 -7.06 10.30 -7.60
C LEU A 320 -5.73 9.55 -7.38
N GLY A 321 -5.73 8.63 -6.42
CA GLY A 321 -4.63 7.72 -6.11
C GLY A 321 -4.90 6.30 -6.62
N LEU A 322 -4.05 5.36 -6.22
CA LEU A 322 -4.10 3.97 -6.70
C LEU A 322 -5.45 3.27 -6.45
N THR A 323 -6.04 3.44 -5.26
CA THR A 323 -7.32 2.80 -4.93
C THR A 323 -8.44 3.25 -5.87
N ALA A 324 -8.50 4.56 -6.21
CA ALA A 324 -9.48 5.05 -7.17
C ALA A 324 -9.26 4.42 -8.56
N MET A 325 -8.02 4.25 -8.98
CA MET A 325 -7.68 3.62 -10.26
C MET A 325 -8.02 2.12 -10.29
N ASP A 326 -7.83 1.42 -9.18
CA ASP A 326 -8.25 0.03 -9.04
C ASP A 326 -9.78 -0.11 -9.14
N ILE A 327 -10.52 0.78 -8.47
CA ILE A 327 -11.99 0.84 -8.56
C ILE A 327 -12.44 1.05 -10.01
N ILE A 328 -11.82 2.01 -10.72
CA ILE A 328 -12.14 2.27 -12.13
C ILE A 328 -11.84 1.04 -12.99
N ALA A 329 -10.70 0.41 -12.80
CA ALA A 329 -10.34 -0.80 -13.55
C ALA A 329 -11.37 -1.92 -13.35
N ARG A 330 -11.84 -2.13 -12.11
CA ARG A 330 -12.91 -3.09 -11.81
C ARG A 330 -14.25 -2.73 -12.47
N LEU A 331 -14.59 -1.44 -12.51
CA LEU A 331 -15.85 -0.95 -13.10
C LEU A 331 -15.81 -0.89 -14.64
N THR A 332 -14.65 -1.03 -15.27
CA THR A 332 -14.47 -0.92 -16.72
C THR A 332 -13.89 -2.22 -17.32
N GLU A 333 -12.61 -2.41 -17.22
CA GLU A 333 -11.90 -3.60 -17.72
C GLU A 333 -12.41 -4.89 -17.07
N GLY A 334 -12.65 -4.89 -15.76
CA GLY A 334 -13.25 -6.00 -15.02
C GLY A 334 -14.68 -6.33 -15.48
N ARG A 335 -15.36 -5.41 -16.18
CA ARG A 335 -16.67 -5.61 -16.80
C ARG A 335 -16.61 -5.97 -18.28
N GLY A 336 -15.42 -6.26 -18.81
CA GLY A 336 -15.20 -6.74 -20.16
C GLY A 336 -14.90 -5.65 -21.19
N GLY A 337 -14.65 -4.43 -20.77
CA GLY A 337 -14.12 -3.39 -21.65
C GLY A 337 -12.68 -3.69 -22.08
N VAL A 338 -12.30 -3.29 -23.29
CA VAL A 338 -11.04 -3.68 -23.92
C VAL A 338 -10.26 -2.47 -24.43
N TYR A 339 -8.95 -2.47 -24.17
CA TYR A 339 -8.01 -1.48 -24.70
C TYR A 339 -7.26 -2.01 -25.91
N THR A 340 -7.14 -1.16 -26.94
CA THR A 340 -6.34 -1.43 -28.13
C THR A 340 -5.39 -0.26 -28.43
N ALA A 341 -4.31 -0.51 -29.21
CA ALA A 341 -3.46 0.59 -29.66
C ALA A 341 -4.25 1.54 -30.58
N ALA A 342 -4.08 2.83 -30.43
CA ALA A 342 -4.55 3.79 -31.40
C ALA A 342 -3.76 3.60 -32.70
N SER A 343 -4.47 3.39 -33.84
CA SER A 343 -3.82 3.30 -35.15
C SER A 343 -3.16 4.65 -35.49
N ALA A 344 -1.91 4.63 -35.89
CA ALA A 344 -1.20 5.80 -36.40
C ALA A 344 -1.84 6.21 -37.73
N GLY A 345 -2.90 7.05 -37.68
CA GLY A 345 -3.51 7.56 -38.90
C GLY A 345 -5.00 7.82 -38.89
N SER A 346 -5.50 8.64 -37.94
CA SER A 346 -6.83 9.26 -38.09
C SER A 346 -6.83 10.74 -37.71
N GLY A 347 -5.91 11.48 -38.30
CA GLY A 347 -6.01 12.93 -38.36
C GLY A 347 -6.28 13.31 -39.82
N GLY A 348 -7.56 13.42 -40.24
CA GLY A 348 -7.87 13.97 -41.57
C GLY A 348 -9.12 13.38 -42.21
N SER A 349 -10.23 14.14 -42.17
CA SER A 349 -11.37 14.20 -43.09
C SER A 349 -12.11 12.91 -43.51
N ALA A 350 -13.40 12.94 -43.22
CA ALA A 350 -14.44 12.09 -43.81
C ALA A 350 -14.37 12.01 -45.36
N GLY A 351 -14.51 10.82 -45.89
CA GLY A 351 -14.88 10.63 -47.29
C GLY A 351 -14.51 9.26 -47.88
N ALA A 352 -15.55 8.51 -48.23
CA ALA A 352 -15.62 7.45 -49.22
C ALA A 352 -15.33 5.99 -48.83
N SER A 353 -16.43 5.27 -48.65
CA SER A 353 -16.83 3.97 -49.22
C SER A 353 -15.76 3.00 -49.73
N GLY A 354 -15.84 1.75 -49.24
CA GLY A 354 -15.55 0.63 -50.08
C GLY A 354 -14.88 -0.58 -49.43
N SER A 355 -15.65 -1.67 -49.47
CA SER A 355 -15.33 -3.09 -49.43
C SER A 355 -15.21 -3.75 -48.05
N GLU A 356 -16.27 -4.43 -47.73
CA GLU A 356 -16.35 -5.56 -46.79
C GLU A 356 -15.43 -6.68 -47.25
N ASP A 357 -14.54 -7.11 -46.40
CA ASP A 357 -13.98 -8.44 -46.46
C ASP A 357 -14.23 -9.13 -45.10
N SER A 358 -15.17 -10.07 -45.16
CA SER A 358 -15.66 -10.85 -44.05
C SER A 358 -14.65 -11.92 -43.64
N ALA A 359 -14.02 -11.77 -42.52
CA ALA A 359 -13.45 -12.89 -41.78
C ALA A 359 -14.45 -13.34 -40.71
N GLN A 360 -15.11 -14.45 -40.96
CA GLN A 360 -15.95 -15.16 -40.01
C GLN A 360 -15.09 -15.62 -38.81
N ALA A 361 -15.23 -14.95 -37.68
CA ALA A 361 -14.79 -15.48 -36.39
C ALA A 361 -15.94 -16.30 -35.79
N GLY A 362 -15.72 -17.59 -35.66
CA GLY A 362 -16.65 -18.53 -35.01
C GLY A 362 -16.85 -18.14 -33.55
N THR A 363 -18.11 -18.03 -33.18
CA THR A 363 -18.55 -17.88 -31.79
C THR A 363 -18.28 -19.15 -31.00
N THR A 364 -17.14 -19.22 -30.30
CA THR A 364 -17.02 -20.03 -29.10
C THR A 364 -17.12 -19.10 -27.92
N GLN A 365 -18.09 -19.33 -27.03
CA GLN A 365 -18.13 -18.72 -25.71
C GLN A 365 -16.92 -19.21 -24.91
N GLY A 366 -15.77 -18.54 -25.08
CA GLY A 366 -14.59 -18.65 -24.25
C GLY A 366 -14.64 -17.57 -23.16
N ASP A 367 -14.10 -17.88 -22.01
CA ASP A 367 -13.88 -16.97 -20.89
C ASP A 367 -13.24 -15.68 -21.40
N PRO A 368 -13.86 -14.50 -21.22
CA PRO A 368 -13.32 -13.22 -21.71
C PRO A 368 -11.99 -12.82 -21.06
N SER A 369 -11.53 -13.53 -20.02
CA SER A 369 -10.24 -13.31 -19.37
C SER A 369 -9.06 -13.94 -20.13
N ALA A 370 -9.29 -14.86 -21.05
CA ALA A 370 -8.24 -15.65 -21.72
C ALA A 370 -7.50 -14.89 -22.84
N ASP A 371 -8.07 -13.83 -23.40
CA ASP A 371 -7.54 -13.11 -24.58
C ASP A 371 -6.90 -11.74 -24.26
N ARG A 372 -6.70 -11.40 -22.98
CA ARG A 372 -6.05 -10.15 -22.61
C ARG A 372 -4.56 -10.19 -22.96
N PRO A 373 -4.02 -9.23 -23.75
CA PRO A 373 -2.60 -9.17 -23.97
C PRO A 373 -1.87 -8.95 -22.63
N VAL A 374 -0.85 -9.73 -22.37
CA VAL A 374 -0.04 -9.71 -21.14
C VAL A 374 0.53 -8.32 -20.81
N THR A 375 0.76 -7.52 -21.85
CA THR A 375 1.15 -6.10 -21.75
C THR A 375 0.43 -5.31 -22.84
N LEU A 376 -0.15 -4.17 -22.46
CA LEU A 376 -0.71 -3.25 -23.45
C LEU A 376 0.41 -2.59 -24.30
N PRO A 377 0.14 -2.29 -25.57
CA PRO A 377 1.10 -1.59 -26.42
C PRO A 377 1.46 -0.22 -25.82
N ARG A 378 2.71 0.22 -26.01
CA ARG A 378 3.13 1.58 -25.63
C ARG A 378 2.44 2.63 -26.51
N GLY A 379 2.23 3.83 -25.97
CA GLY A 379 1.59 4.93 -26.67
C GLY A 379 0.09 5.05 -26.41
N PRO A 380 -0.63 5.92 -27.15
CA PRO A 380 -2.05 6.16 -26.95
C PRO A 380 -2.91 4.91 -27.11
N LEU A 381 -3.93 4.79 -26.29
CA LEU A 381 -4.88 3.68 -26.31
C LEU A 381 -6.26 4.17 -26.76
N VAL A 382 -7.04 3.25 -27.31
CA VAL A 382 -8.47 3.40 -27.57
C VAL A 382 -9.21 2.41 -26.68
N TYR A 383 -10.23 2.86 -25.98
CA TYR A 383 -11.11 2.01 -25.17
C TYR A 383 -12.36 1.67 -25.94
N ARG A 384 -12.73 0.38 -25.96
CA ARG A 384 -14.00 -0.11 -26.46
C ARG A 384 -14.81 -0.62 -25.28
N ALA A 385 -15.90 0.08 -24.97
CA ALA A 385 -16.80 -0.27 -23.92
C ALA A 385 -17.51 -1.60 -24.20
N SER A 386 -17.75 -2.37 -23.13
CA SER A 386 -18.56 -3.59 -23.17
C SER A 386 -20.08 -3.29 -23.15
N GLY A 387 -20.44 -2.07 -22.73
CA GLY A 387 -21.83 -1.66 -22.46
C GLY A 387 -22.31 -2.02 -21.06
N ARG A 388 -21.40 -2.47 -20.17
CA ARG A 388 -21.69 -2.79 -18.76
C ARG A 388 -21.01 -1.83 -17.78
N GLU A 389 -20.32 -0.83 -18.28
CA GLU A 389 -19.65 0.18 -17.48
C GLU A 389 -20.65 1.22 -16.94
N PRO A 390 -20.58 1.60 -15.66
CA PRO A 390 -21.25 2.80 -15.17
C PRO A 390 -20.52 4.05 -15.66
N THR A 391 -21.20 5.20 -15.61
CA THR A 391 -20.52 6.49 -15.80
C THR A 391 -19.75 6.86 -14.53
N VAL A 392 -18.45 7.10 -14.61
CA VAL A 392 -17.60 7.41 -13.45
C VAL A 392 -17.18 8.88 -13.44
N LEU A 393 -17.42 9.56 -12.31
CA LEU A 393 -17.05 10.95 -12.07
C LEU A 393 -15.92 11.02 -11.04
N LEU A 394 -14.77 11.58 -11.43
CA LEU A 394 -13.58 11.67 -10.59
C LEU A 394 -13.48 13.00 -9.85
N ALA A 395 -13.31 12.92 -8.53
CA ALA A 395 -13.11 14.08 -7.69
C ALA A 395 -12.04 13.82 -6.61
N SER A 396 -11.42 14.88 -6.11
CA SER A 396 -10.56 14.78 -4.90
C SER A 396 -10.44 16.13 -4.20
N ASN A 397 -10.03 16.14 -2.93
CA ASN A 397 -9.88 17.38 -2.18
C ASN A 397 -8.95 18.40 -2.87
N SER A 398 -7.85 17.95 -3.44
CA SER A 398 -6.91 18.83 -4.14
C SER A 398 -7.21 19.01 -5.64
N GLY A 399 -8.00 18.13 -6.23
CA GLY A 399 -8.16 18.02 -7.68
C GLY A 399 -6.91 17.51 -8.42
N ASN A 400 -5.81 17.28 -7.71
CA ASN A 400 -4.52 16.96 -8.30
C ASN A 400 -4.27 15.46 -8.32
N PRO A 401 -3.99 14.85 -9.47
CA PRO A 401 -3.55 13.46 -9.56
C PRO A 401 -2.16 13.24 -8.91
N TYR A 402 -1.78 11.99 -8.70
CA TYR A 402 -0.41 11.61 -8.39
C TYR A 402 0.47 11.76 -9.64
N ARG A 403 1.79 11.82 -9.49
CA ARG A 403 2.68 11.63 -10.63
C ARG A 403 2.76 10.16 -10.99
N CYS A 404 2.68 9.87 -12.29
CA CYS A 404 2.91 8.54 -12.81
C CYS A 404 4.34 8.08 -12.50
N LYS A 405 4.48 6.84 -12.03
CA LYS A 405 5.77 6.28 -11.62
C LYS A 405 6.52 5.73 -12.82
N PRO A 406 7.70 6.26 -13.18
CA PRO A 406 8.54 5.63 -14.18
C PRO A 406 9.12 4.30 -13.65
N ALA A 407 9.47 3.40 -14.56
CA ALA A 407 10.18 2.18 -14.22
C ALA A 407 11.60 2.48 -13.70
N ASP A 408 12.22 3.52 -14.25
CA ASP A 408 13.55 4.02 -13.88
C ASP A 408 13.56 5.56 -13.86
N TYR A 409 14.12 6.12 -12.79
CA TYR A 409 14.26 7.57 -12.60
C TYR A 409 15.59 8.14 -13.15
N GLY A 410 16.52 7.27 -13.53
CA GLY A 410 17.87 7.62 -13.92
C GLY A 410 18.89 7.57 -12.78
N PRO A 411 20.18 7.45 -13.12
CA PRO A 411 21.24 7.24 -12.14
C PRO A 411 21.43 8.44 -11.19
N GLU A 412 21.10 9.66 -11.61
CA GLU A 412 21.25 10.87 -10.81
C GLU A 412 20.26 10.92 -9.62
N ALA A 413 19.18 10.16 -9.68
CA ALA A 413 18.13 10.15 -8.66
C ALA A 413 18.59 9.56 -7.31
N ALA A 414 19.66 8.79 -7.29
CA ALA A 414 20.15 8.10 -6.09
C ALA A 414 21.18 8.89 -5.27
N ASP A 415 21.68 10.04 -5.76
CA ASP A 415 22.65 10.88 -5.06
C ASP A 415 21.97 11.78 -4.03
N HIS A 416 22.21 11.52 -2.74
CA HIS A 416 21.66 12.26 -1.60
C HIS A 416 22.78 12.79 -0.69
N THR A 417 23.87 13.23 -1.27
CA THR A 417 25.05 13.67 -0.53
C THR A 417 24.73 14.82 0.43
N LEU A 418 23.93 15.79 0.00
CA LEU A 418 23.59 16.95 0.85
C LEU A 418 22.62 16.56 1.95
N LEU A 419 21.65 15.72 1.66
CA LEU A 419 20.71 15.22 2.68
C LEU A 419 21.44 14.42 3.75
N HIS A 420 22.35 13.52 3.38
CA HIS A 420 23.13 12.75 4.35
C HIS A 420 23.99 13.65 5.23
N ALA A 421 24.64 14.67 4.65
CA ALA A 421 25.36 15.66 5.41
C ALA A 421 24.46 16.47 6.36
N ALA A 422 23.26 16.87 5.92
CA ALA A 422 22.28 17.57 6.74
C ALA A 422 21.79 16.70 7.91
N ILE A 423 21.49 15.43 7.66
CA ILE A 423 21.11 14.46 8.70
C ILE A 423 22.24 14.31 9.73
N ALA A 424 23.47 14.17 9.28
CA ALA A 424 24.61 14.03 10.19
C ALA A 424 24.81 15.30 11.06
N ARG A 425 24.69 16.49 10.48
CA ARG A 425 24.77 17.77 11.23
C ARG A 425 23.64 17.91 12.25
N ALA A 426 22.40 17.68 11.83
CA ALA A 426 21.22 17.75 12.70
C ALA A 426 21.31 16.73 13.85
N GLY A 427 21.80 15.53 13.57
CA GLY A 427 22.02 14.48 14.56
C GLY A 427 23.10 14.85 15.57
N ALA A 428 24.26 15.37 15.11
CA ALA A 428 25.34 15.82 15.97
C ALA A 428 24.92 17.00 16.86
N ARG A 429 24.20 17.98 16.29
CA ARG A 429 23.65 19.11 17.04
C ARG A 429 22.69 18.61 18.13
N ARG A 430 21.74 17.72 17.78
CA ARG A 430 20.79 17.13 18.73
C ARG A 430 21.53 16.37 19.85
N ALA A 431 22.52 15.58 19.51
CA ALA A 431 23.29 14.83 20.49
C ALA A 431 24.03 15.77 21.49
N ALA A 432 24.54 16.90 20.99
CA ALA A 432 25.25 17.87 21.82
C ALA A 432 24.33 18.75 22.68
N THR A 433 23.12 19.07 22.21
CA THR A 433 22.24 20.09 22.84
C THR A 433 20.96 19.54 23.42
N GLY A 434 20.57 18.32 23.05
CA GLY A 434 19.23 17.77 23.34
C GLY A 434 18.09 18.43 22.54
N ALA A 435 18.36 19.51 21.80
CA ALA A 435 17.34 20.27 21.09
C ALA A 435 16.76 19.46 19.90
N PRO A 436 15.44 19.50 19.69
CA PRO A 436 14.81 18.82 18.56
C PRO A 436 15.25 19.42 17.21
N VAL A 437 14.99 18.69 16.14
CA VAL A 437 15.35 19.08 14.79
C VAL A 437 14.18 19.80 14.13
N ASP A 438 14.44 20.87 13.39
CA ASP A 438 13.50 21.53 12.51
C ASP A 438 13.65 21.00 11.09
N PHE A 439 12.68 20.22 10.64
CA PHE A 439 12.70 19.64 9.30
C PHE A 439 12.74 20.68 8.19
N ALA A 440 11.95 21.77 8.32
CA ALA A 440 11.87 22.82 7.30
C ALA A 440 13.17 23.59 7.16
N ALA A 441 13.85 23.85 8.27
CA ALA A 441 15.07 24.65 8.28
C ALA A 441 16.35 23.81 8.06
N GLU A 442 16.40 22.57 8.60
CA GLU A 442 17.64 21.82 8.67
C GLU A 442 17.76 20.70 7.62
N LEU A 443 16.64 20.14 7.15
CA LEU A 443 16.65 18.94 6.29
C LEU A 443 16.01 19.17 4.91
N TYR A 444 14.86 19.82 4.85
CA TYR A 444 14.12 19.98 3.60
C TYR A 444 14.87 20.77 2.52
N PRO A 445 15.64 21.83 2.84
CA PRO A 445 16.48 22.50 1.86
C PRO A 445 17.47 21.56 1.16
N ALA A 446 18.08 20.63 1.89
CA ALA A 446 19.01 19.66 1.31
C ALA A 446 18.30 18.66 0.36
N VAL A 447 17.07 18.28 0.67
CA VAL A 447 16.25 17.46 -0.25
C VAL A 447 16.01 18.16 -1.58
N LEU A 448 15.68 19.47 -1.54
CA LEU A 448 15.46 20.25 -2.76
C LEU A 448 16.76 20.51 -3.53
N ALA A 449 17.87 20.70 -2.82
CA ALA A 449 19.18 20.88 -3.42
C ALA A 449 19.65 19.61 -4.16
N ASP A 450 19.55 18.43 -3.53
CA ASP A 450 19.85 17.16 -4.19
C ASP A 450 18.97 16.93 -5.42
N ALA A 451 17.68 17.28 -5.34
CA ALA A 451 16.76 17.17 -6.48
C ALA A 451 17.12 18.12 -7.64
N ALA A 452 17.54 19.36 -7.34
CA ALA A 452 18.01 20.32 -8.33
C ALA A 452 19.30 19.84 -8.99
N ILE A 453 20.25 19.36 -8.21
CA ILE A 453 21.51 18.78 -8.70
C ILE A 453 21.24 17.57 -9.62
N ALA A 454 20.36 16.66 -9.20
CA ALA A 454 19.96 15.51 -10.01
C ALA A 454 19.37 15.95 -11.36
N TYR A 455 18.50 16.97 -11.34
CA TYR A 455 17.92 17.55 -12.55
C TYR A 455 18.98 18.10 -13.51
N TYR A 456 19.88 18.98 -13.02
CA TYR A 456 20.87 19.60 -13.87
C TYR A 456 21.92 18.63 -14.39
N ARG A 457 22.36 17.66 -13.59
CA ARG A 457 23.25 16.57 -14.04
C ARG A 457 22.59 15.72 -15.13
N ALA A 458 21.31 15.38 -14.98
CA ALA A 458 20.56 14.66 -16.00
C ALA A 458 20.50 15.47 -17.31
N ARG A 459 20.36 16.78 -17.27
CA ARG A 459 20.41 17.65 -18.47
C ARG A 459 21.75 17.64 -19.19
N VAL A 460 22.86 17.56 -18.45
CA VAL A 460 24.19 17.38 -19.07
C VAL A 460 24.23 16.09 -19.90
N ARG A 461 23.74 15.01 -19.32
CA ARG A 461 23.72 13.69 -19.98
C ARG A 461 22.77 13.64 -21.18
N LEU A 462 21.61 14.29 -21.10
CA LEU A 462 20.53 14.20 -22.10
C LEU A 462 20.66 15.24 -23.21
N ASP A 463 20.85 16.49 -22.82
CA ASP A 463 20.70 17.63 -23.71
C ASP A 463 22.08 18.24 -24.10
N GLY A 464 23.19 17.68 -23.57
CA GLY A 464 24.51 18.23 -23.77
C GLY A 464 24.68 19.63 -23.14
N ALA A 465 23.94 19.91 -22.05
CA ALA A 465 24.10 21.18 -21.31
C ALA A 465 25.59 21.43 -20.95
N PRO A 466 26.04 22.70 -20.85
CA PRO A 466 27.42 23.01 -20.63
C PRO A 466 27.98 22.35 -19.35
N VAL A 467 28.88 21.39 -19.47
CA VAL A 467 29.41 20.60 -18.35
C VAL A 467 30.02 21.46 -17.27
N ALA A 468 30.93 22.42 -17.64
CA ALA A 468 31.62 23.27 -16.69
C ALA A 468 30.64 24.21 -15.95
N ALA A 469 29.78 24.90 -16.67
CA ALA A 469 28.78 25.79 -16.07
C ALA A 469 27.79 25.04 -15.18
N THR A 470 27.39 23.84 -15.58
CA THR A 470 26.51 22.99 -14.74
C THR A 470 27.25 22.52 -13.49
N ALA A 471 28.53 22.20 -13.56
CA ALA A 471 29.32 21.81 -12.37
C ALA A 471 29.45 22.98 -11.39
N GLU A 472 29.69 24.19 -11.88
CA GLU A 472 29.73 25.41 -11.07
C GLU A 472 28.38 25.71 -10.41
N LEU A 473 27.29 25.59 -11.19
CA LEU A 473 25.93 25.72 -10.67
C LEU A 473 25.61 24.69 -9.57
N CYS A 474 25.95 23.41 -9.79
CA CYS A 474 25.75 22.37 -8.78
C CYS A 474 26.59 22.62 -7.52
N ALA A 475 27.80 23.14 -7.66
CA ALA A 475 28.64 23.52 -6.52
C ALA A 475 28.05 24.71 -5.73
N ALA A 476 27.50 25.70 -6.44
CA ALA A 476 26.83 26.84 -5.80
C ALA A 476 25.54 26.39 -5.07
N ILE A 477 24.74 25.51 -5.67
CA ILE A 477 23.56 24.92 -5.02
C ILE A 477 24.00 24.14 -3.76
N ALA A 478 25.05 23.36 -3.85
CA ALA A 478 25.57 22.58 -2.71
C ALA A 478 26.05 23.49 -1.57
N ALA A 479 26.75 24.58 -1.90
CA ALA A 479 27.19 25.57 -0.90
C ALA A 479 26.03 26.32 -0.26
N GLY A 480 24.96 26.65 -1.02
CA GLY A 480 23.74 27.26 -0.52
C GLY A 480 22.92 26.32 0.36
N GLY A 481 22.88 25.03 0.02
CA GLY A 481 22.23 23.99 0.82
C GLY A 481 22.84 23.81 2.21
N ASP A 482 24.10 24.15 2.36
CA ASP A 482 24.80 24.11 3.65
C ASP A 482 24.39 25.24 4.60
N LEU A 483 23.78 26.31 4.11
CA LEU A 483 23.38 27.49 4.87
C LEU A 483 21.91 27.51 5.30
N GLY A 484 21.15 26.42 5.08
CA GLY A 484 19.74 26.33 5.47
C GLY A 484 18.76 27.17 4.64
N ALA A 485 19.22 27.76 3.55
CA ALA A 485 18.44 28.63 2.69
C ALA A 485 18.57 28.22 1.23
N VAL A 486 18.05 27.06 0.83
CA VAL A 486 17.87 26.77 -0.60
C VAL A 486 16.51 27.31 -1.03
N ASP A 487 16.47 28.62 -1.26
CA ASP A 487 15.62 29.17 -2.30
C ASP A 487 16.34 28.95 -3.63
N PRO A 488 15.81 28.14 -4.56
CA PRO A 488 16.40 28.03 -5.90
C PRO A 488 16.52 29.40 -6.61
N GLY A 489 15.81 30.45 -6.14
CA GLY A 489 15.94 31.83 -6.55
C GLY A 489 17.09 32.59 -5.92
N ALA A 490 17.81 31.99 -4.94
CA ALA A 490 19.00 32.60 -4.34
C ALA A 490 20.30 32.24 -5.07
N VAL A 491 20.26 31.38 -6.08
CA VAL A 491 21.41 31.06 -6.92
C VAL A 491 21.63 32.19 -7.92
N ASP A 492 22.89 32.56 -8.13
CA ASP A 492 23.27 33.59 -9.07
C ASP A 492 22.68 33.37 -10.46
N GLU A 493 21.99 34.38 -10.96
CA GLU A 493 21.33 34.34 -12.28
C GLU A 493 22.35 34.12 -13.43
N GLU A 494 23.59 34.58 -13.30
CA GLU A 494 24.63 34.34 -14.30
C GLU A 494 25.01 32.87 -14.39
N LEU A 495 25.11 32.17 -13.25
CA LEU A 495 25.36 30.73 -13.21
C LEU A 495 24.16 29.93 -13.77
N LEU A 496 22.95 30.33 -13.41
CA LEU A 496 21.73 29.71 -13.97
C LEU A 496 21.65 29.91 -15.48
N ALA A 497 21.89 31.10 -15.99
CA ALA A 497 21.87 31.41 -17.41
C ALA A 497 22.98 30.69 -18.18
N ALA A 498 24.18 30.54 -17.58
CA ALA A 498 25.26 29.80 -18.18
C ALA A 498 25.00 28.29 -18.29
N ALA A 499 24.41 27.69 -17.25
CA ALA A 499 24.11 26.27 -17.22
C ALA A 499 22.77 25.93 -17.91
N CYS A 500 21.76 26.81 -17.84
CA CYS A 500 20.43 26.64 -18.40
C CYS A 500 19.91 27.98 -18.94
N PRO A 501 20.26 28.32 -20.19
CA PRO A 501 19.91 29.62 -20.79
C PRO A 501 18.40 29.85 -20.93
N ASN A 502 17.63 28.80 -21.16
CA ASN A 502 16.17 28.88 -21.26
C ASN A 502 15.53 28.87 -19.86
N PRO A 503 14.95 29.97 -19.36
CA PRO A 503 14.32 29.99 -18.04
C PRO A 503 13.18 28.99 -17.85
N ALA A 504 12.47 28.64 -18.92
CA ALA A 504 11.35 27.67 -18.86
C ALA A 504 11.82 26.23 -18.60
N GLU A 505 13.12 25.94 -18.82
CA GLU A 505 13.75 24.65 -18.61
C GLU A 505 14.55 24.57 -17.29
N ARG A 506 14.53 25.64 -16.49
CA ARG A 506 15.15 25.62 -15.18
C ARG A 506 14.36 24.78 -14.19
N PHE A 507 15.06 24.18 -13.24
CA PHE A 507 14.41 23.43 -12.15
C PHE A 507 13.52 24.35 -11.33
N ASP A 508 12.24 23.97 -11.24
CA ASP A 508 11.24 24.63 -10.40
C ASP A 508 10.62 23.59 -9.47
N PRO A 509 10.88 23.65 -8.15
CA PRO A 509 10.33 22.70 -7.17
C PRO A 509 8.81 22.76 -7.09
N VAL A 510 8.17 23.85 -7.51
CA VAL A 510 6.69 23.96 -7.56
C VAL A 510 6.11 22.97 -8.57
N ARG A 511 6.83 22.69 -9.65
CA ARG A 511 6.40 21.72 -10.69
C ARG A 511 6.45 20.25 -10.22
N LEU A 512 7.13 19.94 -9.11
CA LEU A 512 7.08 18.60 -8.51
C LEU A 512 5.64 18.22 -8.17
N ARG A 513 4.83 19.16 -7.67
CA ARG A 513 3.40 18.91 -7.40
C ARG A 513 2.58 19.20 -8.63
N PRO A 514 1.79 18.23 -9.16
CA PRO A 514 0.75 18.57 -10.10
C PRO A 514 -0.21 19.60 -9.47
N ARG A 515 -0.56 20.61 -10.23
CA ARG A 515 -1.56 21.60 -9.79
C ARG A 515 -2.57 21.82 -10.91
N VAL A 516 -3.84 21.71 -10.56
CA VAL A 516 -4.91 22.19 -11.45
C VAL A 516 -4.73 23.69 -11.60
N PRO A 517 -4.59 24.21 -12.83
CA PRO A 517 -4.56 25.64 -13.05
C PRO A 517 -5.85 26.30 -12.55
N ASN A 518 -5.72 27.50 -12.01
CA ASN A 518 -6.90 28.29 -11.63
C ASN A 518 -6.66 29.76 -12.05
N PRO A 519 -7.37 30.25 -13.09
CA PRO A 519 -8.36 29.52 -13.88
C PRO A 519 -7.77 28.42 -14.76
N LEU A 520 -8.63 27.48 -15.20
CA LEU A 520 -8.27 26.51 -16.24
C LEU A 520 -7.92 27.21 -17.56
N PRO A 521 -7.08 26.58 -18.42
CA PRO A 521 -6.77 27.13 -19.74
C PRO A 521 -8.05 27.43 -20.55
N ALA A 522 -8.01 28.48 -21.35
CA ALA A 522 -9.17 28.90 -22.14
C ALA A 522 -9.66 27.75 -23.05
N GLY A 523 -10.95 27.46 -23.00
CA GLY A 523 -11.57 26.40 -23.78
C GLY A 523 -11.43 24.98 -23.22
N GLN A 524 -10.81 24.84 -22.05
CA GLN A 524 -10.73 23.54 -21.33
C GLN A 524 -11.63 23.55 -20.10
N ASP A 525 -12.33 22.43 -19.90
CA ASP A 525 -12.92 22.08 -18.62
C ASP A 525 -11.94 21.15 -17.80
N TYR A 526 -12.36 20.77 -16.61
CA TYR A 526 -11.54 19.91 -15.75
C TYR A 526 -11.33 18.50 -16.33
N THR A 527 -12.30 17.97 -17.09
CA THR A 527 -12.20 16.65 -17.75
C THR A 527 -11.13 16.67 -18.84
N ALA A 528 -11.15 17.68 -19.70
CA ALA A 528 -10.15 17.85 -20.75
C ALA A 528 -8.74 18.07 -20.16
N TRP A 529 -8.63 18.87 -19.10
CA TRP A 529 -7.36 19.06 -18.40
C TRP A 529 -6.83 17.75 -17.79
N LEU A 530 -7.68 16.94 -17.16
CA LEU A 530 -7.31 15.63 -16.60
C LEU A 530 -6.80 14.68 -17.70
N ARG A 531 -7.53 14.61 -18.79
CA ARG A 531 -7.19 13.80 -19.95
C ARG A 531 -5.78 14.13 -20.46
N ASP A 532 -5.53 15.42 -20.68
CA ASP A 532 -4.23 15.90 -21.16
C ASP A 532 -3.12 15.68 -20.14
N PHE A 533 -3.40 15.87 -18.85
CA PHE A 533 -2.48 15.58 -17.77
C PHE A 533 -2.09 14.07 -17.76
N PHE A 534 -3.07 13.18 -17.85
CA PHE A 534 -2.81 11.74 -17.84
C PHE A 534 -1.96 11.30 -19.04
N ALA A 535 -2.29 11.78 -20.22
CA ALA A 535 -1.53 11.47 -21.44
C ALA A 535 -0.08 11.98 -21.36
N ALA A 536 0.11 13.22 -20.95
CA ALA A 536 1.43 13.86 -20.85
C ALA A 536 2.30 13.22 -19.74
N ASP A 537 1.70 12.93 -18.57
CA ASP A 537 2.44 12.38 -17.45
C ASP A 537 2.79 10.89 -17.65
N ALA A 538 1.93 10.11 -18.36
CA ALA A 538 2.27 8.78 -18.83
C ALA A 538 3.47 8.79 -19.78
N ALA A 539 3.44 9.66 -20.80
CA ALA A 539 4.54 9.80 -21.74
C ALA A 539 5.86 10.20 -21.07
N ARG A 540 5.80 11.14 -20.10
CA ARG A 540 6.96 11.51 -19.26
C ARG A 540 7.52 10.30 -18.50
N ALA A 541 6.65 9.51 -17.87
CA ALA A 541 7.08 8.35 -17.07
C ALA A 541 7.62 7.22 -17.95
N GLU A 542 7.02 6.96 -19.11
CA GLU A 542 7.50 5.96 -20.10
C GLU A 542 8.87 6.32 -20.68
N ALA A 543 9.16 7.61 -20.82
CA ALA A 543 10.47 8.07 -21.25
C ALA A 543 11.57 7.83 -20.19
N GLY A 544 11.20 7.55 -18.93
CA GLY A 544 12.11 7.14 -17.87
C GLY A 544 13.31 8.08 -17.72
N PRO A 545 14.55 7.54 -17.75
CA PRO A 545 15.77 8.33 -17.59
C PRO A 545 16.07 9.30 -18.75
N ALA A 546 15.28 9.29 -19.83
CA ALA A 546 15.39 10.26 -20.93
C ALA A 546 14.73 11.61 -20.63
N VAL A 547 14.14 11.79 -19.44
CA VAL A 547 13.57 13.08 -18.99
C VAL A 547 14.24 13.53 -17.71
N ALA A 548 14.96 14.62 -17.72
CA ALA A 548 15.71 15.15 -16.58
C ALA A 548 14.82 15.38 -15.34
N PHE A 549 13.57 15.77 -15.54
CA PHE A 549 12.62 15.95 -14.45
C PHE A 549 12.33 14.67 -13.68
N ASN A 550 12.46 13.49 -14.30
CA ASN A 550 12.33 12.21 -13.60
C ASN A 550 13.45 12.00 -12.56
N ALA A 551 14.68 12.45 -12.85
CA ALA A 551 15.77 12.39 -11.87
C ALA A 551 15.46 13.22 -10.61
N ALA A 552 14.91 14.43 -10.77
CA ALA A 552 14.47 15.24 -9.63
C ALA A 552 13.33 14.60 -8.84
N ILE A 553 12.31 14.05 -9.51
CA ILE A 553 11.21 13.31 -8.86
C ILE A 553 11.76 12.11 -8.08
N GLY A 554 12.67 11.36 -8.70
CA GLY A 554 13.30 10.19 -8.10
C GLY A 554 14.12 10.55 -6.85
N SER A 555 14.90 11.63 -6.92
CA SER A 555 15.67 12.15 -5.78
C SER A 555 14.75 12.48 -4.59
N VAL A 556 13.69 13.27 -4.79
CA VAL A 556 12.72 13.57 -3.71
C VAL A 556 12.05 12.32 -3.18
N SER A 557 11.70 11.37 -4.05
CA SER A 557 11.07 10.10 -3.64
C SER A 557 12.01 9.24 -2.80
N ALA A 558 13.27 9.11 -3.19
CA ALA A 558 14.26 8.29 -2.52
C ALA A 558 14.73 8.90 -1.19
N ALA A 559 14.71 10.25 -1.05
CA ALA A 559 15.02 10.95 0.20
C ALA A 559 14.14 10.50 1.39
N ARG A 560 12.96 9.92 1.13
CA ARG A 560 12.06 9.41 2.18
C ARG A 560 12.70 8.31 3.04
N GLY A 561 13.53 7.45 2.46
CA GLY A 561 14.20 6.36 3.19
C GLY A 561 15.11 6.86 4.29
N PRO A 562 16.18 7.60 3.97
CA PRO A 562 17.08 8.19 4.96
C PRO A 562 16.36 9.07 5.99
N LEU A 563 15.37 9.86 5.57
CA LEU A 563 14.60 10.70 6.47
C LEU A 563 13.75 9.88 7.44
N ALA A 564 13.08 8.83 6.99
CA ALA A 564 12.31 7.94 7.86
C ALA A 564 13.21 7.24 8.89
N ALA A 565 14.39 6.79 8.47
CA ALA A 565 15.37 6.19 9.38
C ALA A 565 15.83 7.18 10.47
N PHE A 566 16.09 8.42 10.09
CA PHE A 566 16.53 9.48 11.01
C PHE A 566 15.40 9.93 11.95
N THR A 567 14.19 10.13 11.44
CA THR A 567 13.05 10.64 12.22
C THR A 567 12.43 9.62 13.16
N ARG A 568 12.74 8.33 13.01
CA ARG A 568 12.30 7.25 13.90
C ARG A 568 12.61 7.52 15.37
N GLY A 569 13.70 8.21 15.68
CA GLY A 569 14.10 8.59 17.03
C GLY A 569 13.26 9.72 17.66
N ARG A 570 12.11 10.11 17.09
CA ARG A 570 11.29 11.26 17.54
C ARG A 570 12.12 12.52 17.65
N VAL A 571 12.92 12.78 16.65
CA VAL A 571 13.88 13.90 16.65
C VAL A 571 13.24 15.25 16.32
N LEU A 572 12.04 15.24 15.72
CA LEU A 572 11.31 16.43 15.30
C LEU A 572 10.39 16.94 16.42
N THR A 573 10.10 18.26 16.44
CA THR A 573 8.99 18.80 17.20
C THR A 573 7.66 18.43 16.57
N GLU A 574 6.56 18.47 17.34
CA GLU A 574 5.20 18.30 16.82
C GLU A 574 4.91 19.27 15.67
N GLU A 575 5.25 20.53 15.84
CA GLU A 575 5.04 21.57 14.84
C GLU A 575 5.80 21.25 13.55
N SER A 576 7.09 20.96 13.62
CA SER A 576 7.93 20.60 12.47
C SER A 576 7.42 19.33 11.78
N PHE A 577 6.97 18.33 12.57
CA PHE A 577 6.39 17.11 12.04
C PHE A 577 5.10 17.40 11.26
N ARG A 578 4.14 18.15 11.82
CA ARG A 578 2.83 18.38 11.22
C ARG A 578 2.85 19.37 10.06
N THR A 579 3.63 20.46 10.19
CA THR A 579 3.61 21.57 9.22
C THR A 579 4.59 21.39 8.06
N ALA A 580 5.64 20.59 8.24
CA ALA A 580 6.68 20.41 7.23
C ALA A 580 6.91 18.95 6.85
N TYR A 581 7.16 18.05 7.81
CA TYR A 581 7.51 16.67 7.50
C TYR A 581 6.33 15.85 6.96
N GLN A 582 5.13 15.94 7.54
CA GLN A 582 3.94 15.26 6.98
C GLN A 582 3.57 15.76 5.56
N PRO A 583 3.57 17.06 5.27
CA PRO A 583 3.43 17.55 3.89
C PRO A 583 4.50 16.99 2.94
N PHE A 584 5.75 16.89 3.38
CA PHE A 584 6.82 16.24 2.61
C PHE A 584 6.54 14.74 2.39
N ARG A 585 6.14 13.98 3.41
CA ARG A 585 5.74 12.56 3.27
C ARG A 585 4.64 12.41 2.23
N THR A 586 3.63 13.29 2.28
CA THR A 586 2.53 13.31 1.31
C THR A 586 3.03 13.63 -0.10
N LEU A 587 3.93 14.61 -0.26
CA LEU A 587 4.57 14.91 -1.53
C LEU A 587 5.32 13.70 -2.07
N GLY A 588 6.20 13.11 -1.25
CA GLY A 588 6.98 11.95 -1.63
C GLY A 588 6.11 10.74 -2.03
N ALA A 589 4.99 10.53 -1.33
CA ALA A 589 4.01 9.50 -1.70
C ALA A 589 3.37 9.77 -3.08
N ARG A 590 3.03 11.04 -3.37
CA ARG A 590 2.47 11.43 -4.67
C ARG A 590 3.47 11.37 -5.83
N LEU A 591 4.75 11.48 -5.55
CA LEU A 591 5.84 11.40 -6.54
C LEU A 591 6.31 9.97 -6.79
N GLY A 592 6.45 9.17 -5.72
CA GLY A 592 7.03 7.84 -5.79
C GLY A 592 6.04 6.69 -5.62
N GLY A 593 4.81 6.96 -5.20
CA GLY A 593 3.73 5.99 -5.02
C GLY A 593 2.61 6.11 -6.05
N GLY A 594 2.85 6.77 -7.18
CA GLY A 594 1.87 6.93 -8.24
C GLY A 594 1.64 5.65 -9.07
N PRO A 595 0.65 5.69 -9.98
CA PRO A 595 0.32 4.56 -10.82
C PRO A 595 1.39 4.27 -11.89
N PRO A 596 1.38 3.07 -12.47
CA PRO A 596 2.14 2.79 -13.68
C PRO A 596 1.65 3.64 -14.87
N PRO A 597 2.49 3.91 -15.88
CA PRO A 597 2.13 4.69 -17.08
C PRO A 597 0.91 4.13 -17.80
N GLU A 598 0.76 2.82 -17.81
CA GLU A 598 -0.36 2.12 -18.41
C GLU A 598 -1.70 2.61 -17.87
N ARG A 599 -1.83 2.81 -16.54
CA ARG A 599 -3.06 3.30 -15.91
C ARG A 599 -3.47 4.69 -16.39
N TYR A 600 -2.51 5.57 -16.60
CA TYR A 600 -2.81 6.92 -17.08
C TYR A 600 -3.20 6.92 -18.55
N ARG A 601 -2.60 6.06 -19.37
CA ARG A 601 -3.06 5.86 -20.77
C ARG A 601 -4.47 5.28 -20.82
N GLN A 602 -4.78 4.33 -19.95
CA GLN A 602 -6.13 3.77 -19.80
C GLN A 602 -7.14 4.84 -19.40
N LEU A 603 -6.84 5.67 -18.38
CA LEU A 603 -7.71 6.76 -17.95
C LEU A 603 -7.95 7.81 -19.04
N ALA A 604 -6.92 8.17 -19.81
CA ALA A 604 -7.09 9.06 -20.94
C ALA A 604 -8.03 8.45 -22.00
N ALA A 605 -7.88 7.18 -22.31
CA ALA A 605 -8.76 6.47 -23.25
C ALA A 605 -10.21 6.33 -22.74
N LEU A 606 -10.40 6.14 -21.43
CA LEU A 606 -11.73 6.11 -20.81
C LEU A 606 -12.43 7.46 -20.84
N ILE A 607 -11.66 8.57 -20.72
CA ILE A 607 -12.21 9.91 -20.89
C ILE A 607 -12.58 10.15 -22.35
N ASP A 608 -11.73 9.76 -23.30
CA ASP A 608 -12.02 9.87 -24.73
C ASP A 608 -13.25 9.01 -25.14
N ALA A 609 -13.53 7.93 -24.41
CA ALA A 609 -14.71 7.07 -24.61
C ALA A 609 -15.94 7.53 -23.77
N GLU A 610 -15.87 8.66 -23.09
CA GLU A 610 -16.95 9.22 -22.25
C GLU A 610 -17.44 8.33 -21.10
N VAL A 611 -16.65 7.31 -20.71
CA VAL A 611 -16.93 6.43 -19.56
C VAL A 611 -16.51 7.10 -18.25
N VAL A 612 -15.44 7.90 -18.29
CA VAL A 612 -14.90 8.62 -17.15
C VAL A 612 -14.90 10.12 -17.43
N ALA A 613 -15.33 10.91 -16.46
CA ALA A 613 -15.24 12.36 -16.52
C ALA A 613 -14.69 12.95 -15.20
N GLY A 614 -14.17 14.17 -15.25
CA GLY A 614 -13.66 14.87 -14.09
C GLY A 614 -14.75 15.74 -13.46
N LEU A 615 -15.04 15.52 -12.17
CA LEU A 615 -15.90 16.42 -11.39
C LEU A 615 -15.09 17.60 -10.82
N GLY A 616 -13.90 17.36 -10.25
CA GLY A 616 -13.01 18.45 -9.84
C GLY A 616 -12.50 18.39 -8.39
N ALA A 617 -11.99 19.55 -7.94
CA ALA A 617 -11.43 19.72 -6.61
C ALA A 617 -12.50 20.08 -5.57
N ARG A 618 -12.22 19.77 -4.30
CA ARG A 618 -13.06 20.09 -3.13
C ARG A 618 -14.52 19.66 -3.33
N PRO A 619 -14.77 18.37 -3.61
CA PRO A 619 -16.13 17.90 -3.82
C PRO A 619 -16.93 18.04 -2.54
N THR A 620 -18.12 18.64 -2.63
CA THR A 620 -19.18 18.53 -1.64
C THR A 620 -20.17 17.48 -2.11
N VAL A 621 -20.56 16.59 -1.22
CA VAL A 621 -21.51 15.52 -1.51
C VAL A 621 -22.61 15.57 -0.47
N ARG A 622 -23.85 15.69 -0.90
CA ARG A 622 -25.03 15.72 -0.05
C ARG A 622 -25.97 14.58 -0.46
N ALA A 623 -26.36 13.77 0.50
CA ALA A 623 -27.44 12.80 0.28
C ALA A 623 -28.78 13.54 0.17
N LEU A 624 -29.63 13.08 -0.74
CA LEU A 624 -30.98 13.60 -0.89
C LEU A 624 -31.92 12.87 0.08
N SER A 625 -32.70 13.63 0.85
CA SER A 625 -33.77 13.07 1.66
C SER A 625 -35.11 13.13 0.90
N ASP A 626 -36.10 12.33 1.34
CA ASP A 626 -37.45 12.33 0.78
C ASP A 626 -38.15 13.72 0.93
N SER A 627 -37.66 14.55 1.87
CA SER A 627 -38.12 15.93 2.03
C SER A 627 -37.59 16.89 0.96
N ASP A 628 -36.51 16.54 0.27
CA ASP A 628 -35.91 17.33 -0.82
C ASP A 628 -36.65 17.13 -2.17
N GLY A 629 -37.99 16.91 -2.16
CA GLY A 629 -38.87 16.53 -3.28
C GLY A 629 -38.77 17.27 -4.61
N ALA A 630 -37.75 18.17 -4.75
CA ALA A 630 -37.55 19.02 -5.90
C ALA A 630 -36.75 18.39 -7.06
N LEU A 631 -36.21 17.16 -6.90
CA LEU A 631 -35.44 16.48 -7.97
C LEU A 631 -36.21 15.37 -8.70
N ARG A 632 -37.47 15.11 -8.30
CA ARG A 632 -38.35 14.23 -9.06
C ARG A 632 -39.05 15.05 -10.15
N GLY A 633 -38.56 14.94 -11.36
CA GLY A 633 -39.02 15.52 -12.60
C GLY A 633 -40.45 16.07 -12.60
N SER A 634 -40.55 17.37 -12.49
CA SER A 634 -41.60 18.16 -13.06
C SER A 634 -40.98 19.47 -13.52
N ASP A 635 -41.37 19.85 -14.70
CA ASP A 635 -41.05 21.08 -15.42
C ASP A 635 -41.63 22.34 -14.69
N GLU A 636 -41.30 22.53 -13.41
CA GLU A 636 -41.74 23.71 -12.68
C GLU A 636 -40.53 24.50 -12.13
N THR A 637 -40.38 25.68 -12.70
CA THR A 637 -39.51 26.78 -12.30
C THR A 637 -39.70 27.12 -10.82
N LEU A 638 -38.69 26.89 -9.98
CA LEU A 638 -38.63 27.37 -8.59
C LEU A 638 -38.45 28.89 -8.57
N THR A 639 -39.55 29.62 -8.39
CA THR A 639 -39.54 31.05 -8.01
C THR A 639 -39.83 31.15 -6.51
N GLY A 640 -38.81 31.38 -5.71
CA GLY A 640 -38.91 31.63 -4.26
C GLY A 640 -37.59 31.97 -3.67
N SER A 641 -37.45 33.22 -3.26
CA SER A 641 -36.32 33.84 -2.63
C SER A 641 -36.00 33.19 -1.29
N ASP A 642 -35.00 32.32 -1.24
CA ASP A 642 -33.98 32.15 -0.18
C ASP A 642 -33.02 31.09 -0.67
N GLN A 643 -31.86 31.54 -1.11
CA GLN A 643 -30.64 30.81 -1.48
C GLN A 643 -30.70 29.27 -1.59
N ALA A 644 -31.58 28.75 -2.46
CA ALA A 644 -31.45 27.40 -3.01
C ALA A 644 -30.57 27.49 -4.26
N PRO A 645 -29.61 26.58 -4.47
CA PRO A 645 -28.80 26.57 -5.67
C PRO A 645 -29.69 26.43 -6.89
N ALA A 646 -29.38 27.24 -7.93
CA ALA A 646 -30.07 27.27 -9.19
C ALA A 646 -30.36 25.89 -9.74
N ALA A 647 -31.53 25.74 -10.34
CA ALA A 647 -32.07 24.52 -10.90
C ALA A 647 -31.00 23.61 -11.54
N LEU A 648 -30.96 22.37 -11.10
CA LEU A 648 -30.32 21.27 -11.82
C LEU A 648 -30.94 21.22 -13.20
N GLY A 649 -30.24 21.70 -14.22
CA GLY A 649 -30.60 21.42 -15.60
C GLY A 649 -30.78 19.92 -15.72
N ALA A 650 -31.86 19.47 -16.38
CA ALA A 650 -32.18 18.07 -16.54
C ALA A 650 -30.90 17.31 -16.97
N ALA A 651 -30.26 16.63 -16.03
CA ALA A 651 -29.17 15.73 -16.32
C ALA A 651 -29.78 14.50 -16.99
N SER A 652 -29.89 14.56 -18.30
CA SER A 652 -30.33 13.42 -19.11
C SER A 652 -29.14 12.50 -19.32
N HIS A 653 -29.36 11.22 -19.12
CA HIS A 653 -28.51 10.19 -19.67
C HIS A 653 -28.38 10.40 -21.19
N PRO A 654 -27.25 10.03 -21.86
CA PRO A 654 -27.16 10.07 -23.33
C PRO A 654 -28.32 9.38 -24.03
N SER A 655 -29.03 8.46 -23.37
CA SER A 655 -30.27 7.80 -23.87
C SER A 655 -31.56 8.60 -23.63
N GLY A 656 -31.54 9.77 -22.98
CA GLY A 656 -32.74 10.61 -22.77
C GLY A 656 -33.69 10.13 -21.66
N GLU A 657 -33.34 9.09 -20.89
CA GLU A 657 -34.16 8.61 -19.76
C GLU A 657 -33.85 9.39 -18.48
N ALA A 658 -34.90 9.85 -17.81
CA ALA A 658 -34.81 10.48 -16.50
C ALA A 658 -34.26 9.50 -15.48
N LEU A 659 -33.16 9.87 -14.78
CA LEU A 659 -32.59 9.08 -13.68
C LEU A 659 -33.57 9.04 -12.49
N THR A 660 -34.44 8.06 -12.47
CA THR A 660 -35.32 7.78 -11.34
C THR A 660 -34.55 7.02 -10.28
N GLY A 661 -33.90 7.73 -9.33
CA GLY A 661 -33.24 7.06 -8.21
C GLY A 661 -31.99 7.70 -7.68
N SER A 662 -31.42 8.76 -8.30
CA SER A 662 -30.23 9.41 -7.78
C SER A 662 -30.41 9.91 -6.35
N VAL A 663 -29.45 9.58 -5.50
CA VAL A 663 -29.50 9.82 -4.05
C VAL A 663 -28.44 10.80 -3.55
N PHE A 664 -27.51 11.22 -4.43
CA PHE A 664 -26.49 12.19 -4.10
C PHE A 664 -26.52 13.40 -5.05
N VAL A 665 -26.26 14.58 -4.49
CA VAL A 665 -25.91 15.78 -5.25
C VAL A 665 -24.46 16.13 -4.95
N CYS A 666 -23.68 16.26 -6.01
CA CYS A 666 -22.25 16.49 -5.94
C CYS A 666 -21.90 17.81 -6.63
N GLU A 667 -21.09 18.64 -5.96
CA GLU A 667 -20.55 19.89 -6.48
C GLU A 667 -19.04 19.92 -6.33
N SER A 668 -18.34 20.73 -7.08
CA SER A 668 -16.89 20.91 -6.93
C SER A 668 -16.47 22.32 -7.29
N ALA A 669 -15.21 22.65 -7.04
CA ALA A 669 -14.63 23.94 -7.46
C ALA A 669 -14.56 24.10 -8.99
N HIS A 670 -14.75 23.06 -9.77
CA HIS A 670 -14.62 23.05 -11.23
C HIS A 670 -15.91 22.64 -11.95
N SER A 671 -16.97 22.27 -11.22
CA SER A 671 -18.28 21.99 -11.83
C SER A 671 -19.09 23.27 -11.90
N ALA A 672 -19.61 23.59 -13.09
CA ALA A 672 -20.46 24.75 -13.28
C ALA A 672 -21.87 24.58 -12.67
N THR A 673 -22.31 23.30 -12.54
CA THR A 673 -23.64 22.96 -12.01
C THR A 673 -23.50 21.72 -11.11
N PRO A 674 -24.37 21.55 -10.10
CA PRO A 674 -24.46 20.32 -9.32
C PRO A 674 -24.73 19.11 -10.21
N VAL A 675 -24.16 17.97 -9.86
CA VAL A 675 -24.30 16.71 -10.59
C VAL A 675 -24.96 15.67 -9.69
N ALA A 676 -26.01 15.03 -10.20
CA ALA A 676 -26.67 13.92 -9.50
C ALA A 676 -25.87 12.63 -9.66
N ALA A 677 -25.80 11.81 -8.62
CA ALA A 677 -25.15 10.51 -8.62
C ALA A 677 -25.93 9.46 -7.82
N ASP A 678 -25.77 8.20 -8.19
CA ASP A 678 -26.45 7.05 -7.59
C ASP A 678 -25.57 6.37 -6.55
N VAL A 679 -24.24 6.42 -6.74
CA VAL A 679 -23.25 5.73 -5.90
C VAL A 679 -22.10 6.68 -5.57
N LEU A 680 -21.68 6.64 -4.30
CA LEU A 680 -20.49 7.33 -3.82
C LEU A 680 -19.45 6.32 -3.37
N ILE A 681 -18.23 6.44 -3.88
CA ILE A 681 -17.10 5.58 -3.48
C ILE A 681 -15.93 6.44 -2.99
N ASP A 682 -15.46 6.14 -1.80
CA ASP A 682 -14.26 6.76 -1.23
C ASP A 682 -13.01 5.99 -1.65
N GLY A 683 -12.44 6.36 -2.79
CA GLY A 683 -11.33 5.69 -3.45
C GLY A 683 -9.96 5.98 -2.83
N TRP A 684 -9.82 5.77 -1.51
CA TRP A 684 -8.54 5.82 -0.81
C TRP A 684 -8.49 4.85 0.37
N LEU A 685 -7.29 4.55 0.85
CA LEU A 685 -7.06 3.88 2.12
C LEU A 685 -6.84 4.93 3.21
N ALA A 686 -7.63 4.87 4.28
CA ALA A 686 -7.39 5.69 5.45
C ALA A 686 -6.15 5.15 6.21
N ASN A 687 -5.29 6.04 6.69
CA ASN A 687 -4.19 5.62 7.56
C ASN A 687 -4.76 4.98 8.83
N PRO A 688 -4.23 3.84 9.30
CA PRO A 688 -4.64 3.26 10.57
C PRO A 688 -4.51 4.27 11.72
N MET A 689 -5.53 4.35 12.54
CA MET A 689 -5.57 5.24 13.70
C MET A 689 -5.86 4.40 14.96
N LEU A 690 -4.91 4.30 15.89
CA LEU A 690 -5.05 3.48 17.08
C LEU A 690 -6.37 3.71 17.82
N VAL A 691 -6.68 4.98 18.11
CA VAL A 691 -7.84 5.36 18.91
C VAL A 691 -9.17 5.17 18.19
N GLN A 692 -9.15 5.19 16.84
CA GLN A 692 -10.32 5.06 15.99
C GLN A 692 -10.36 3.72 15.24
N SER A 693 -9.53 2.76 15.65
CA SER A 693 -9.48 1.47 14.98
C SER A 693 -10.82 0.74 15.08
N ALA A 694 -11.31 0.21 13.95
CA ALA A 694 -12.45 -0.71 13.92
C ALA A 694 -12.03 -2.17 14.17
N ASP A 695 -10.73 -2.45 14.15
CA ASP A 695 -10.20 -3.80 14.35
C ASP A 695 -10.38 -4.25 15.82
N PRO A 696 -11.02 -5.42 16.09
CA PRO A 696 -11.30 -5.88 17.45
C PRO A 696 -10.04 -6.05 18.29
N LEU A 697 -8.95 -6.60 17.70
CA LEU A 697 -7.70 -6.83 18.41
C LEU A 697 -7.06 -5.49 18.82
N VAL A 698 -6.95 -4.54 17.90
CA VAL A 698 -6.33 -3.22 18.16
C VAL A 698 -7.14 -2.44 19.20
N ARG A 699 -8.47 -2.45 19.10
CA ARG A 699 -9.38 -1.86 20.10
C ARG A 699 -9.23 -2.51 21.46
N GLY A 700 -9.19 -3.84 21.48
CA GLY A 700 -9.02 -4.62 22.73
C GLY A 700 -7.70 -4.30 23.41
N LEU A 701 -6.60 -4.24 22.67
CA LEU A 701 -5.29 -3.87 23.21
C LEU A 701 -5.27 -2.45 23.77
N TYR A 702 -5.91 -1.50 23.10
CA TYR A 702 -6.01 -0.11 23.58
C TYR A 702 -6.87 -0.01 24.83
N ALA A 703 -8.04 -0.65 24.82
CA ALA A 703 -8.96 -0.65 25.97
C ALA A 703 -8.36 -1.34 27.21
N ALA A 704 -7.59 -2.41 27.01
CA ALA A 704 -6.88 -3.12 28.08
C ALA A 704 -5.64 -2.36 28.60
N GLY A 705 -5.27 -1.23 28.02
CA GLY A 705 -4.09 -0.47 28.39
C GLY A 705 -2.77 -1.20 28.08
N LEU A 706 -2.74 -2.04 27.07
CA LEU A 706 -1.53 -2.76 26.62
C LEU A 706 -0.74 -1.97 25.59
N VAL A 707 -1.38 -1.03 24.91
CA VAL A 707 -0.78 -0.14 23.93
C VAL A 707 -1.14 1.31 24.24
N ARG A 708 -0.32 2.25 23.78
CA ARG A 708 -0.61 3.69 23.80
C ARG A 708 -0.29 4.32 22.45
N SER A 709 -0.86 5.51 22.18
CA SER A 709 -0.43 6.34 21.07
C SER A 709 1.01 6.81 21.29
N SER A 710 1.79 6.81 20.23
CA SER A 710 3.08 7.50 20.23
C SER A 710 2.87 9.00 20.38
N SER A 711 3.89 9.73 20.79
CA SER A 711 3.78 11.17 21.02
C SER A 711 5.00 11.91 20.49
N LEU A 712 4.79 13.16 20.11
CA LEU A 712 5.81 14.10 19.69
C LEU A 712 5.97 15.19 20.75
N GLU A 713 7.18 15.65 20.98
CA GLU A 713 7.46 16.77 21.89
C GLU A 713 6.99 18.08 21.24
N SER A 714 6.24 18.89 22.00
CA SER A 714 5.83 20.23 21.56
C SER A 714 6.95 21.24 21.84
N ALA A 715 7.13 22.20 20.94
CA ALA A 715 8.07 23.31 21.15
C ALA A 715 7.75 24.18 22.37
N SER A 716 6.47 24.19 22.82
CA SER A 716 6.01 24.93 24.01
C SER A 716 6.18 24.17 25.32
N GLY A 717 6.76 22.98 25.29
CA GLY A 717 6.81 22.05 26.43
C GLY A 717 5.49 21.29 26.57
N GLY A 718 5.54 20.01 26.50
CA GLY A 718 4.40 19.10 26.50
C GLY A 718 4.55 18.03 25.43
N SER A 719 3.53 17.21 25.23
CA SER A 719 3.55 16.07 24.31
C SER A 719 2.20 15.94 23.63
N ALA A 720 2.22 15.84 22.29
CA ALA A 720 1.02 15.63 21.49
C ALA A 720 0.97 14.19 20.94
N PRO A 721 -0.17 13.48 21.09
CA PRO A 721 -0.30 12.13 20.58
C PRO A 721 -0.32 12.11 19.04
N THR A 722 0.27 11.06 18.46
CA THR A 722 0.12 10.70 17.06
C THR A 722 -0.99 9.65 16.89
N THR A 723 -1.19 9.18 15.66
CA THR A 723 -2.19 8.17 15.37
C THR A 723 -1.69 6.73 15.52
N SER A 724 -0.39 6.55 15.68
CA SER A 724 0.28 5.25 15.66
C SER A 724 0.49 4.64 17.03
N ILE A 725 0.61 3.31 17.07
CA ILE A 725 1.07 2.58 18.27
C ILE A 725 2.50 3.02 18.61
N ASP A 726 2.75 3.25 19.89
CA ASP A 726 4.05 3.60 20.42
C ASP A 726 4.95 2.37 20.53
N ILE A 727 6.17 2.46 20.00
CA ILE A 727 7.16 1.38 20.00
C ILE A 727 8.55 1.87 20.37
N THR A 728 9.37 0.96 20.89
CA THR A 728 10.81 1.17 21.10
C THR A 728 11.59 1.07 19.77
N ALA A 729 12.88 1.37 19.81
CA ALA A 729 13.76 1.24 18.64
C ALA A 729 13.88 -0.22 18.14
N ASP A 730 13.65 -1.20 19.01
CA ASP A 730 13.63 -2.64 18.69
C ASP A 730 12.22 -3.20 18.45
N ASN A 731 11.26 -2.32 18.14
CA ASN A 731 9.88 -2.63 17.78
C ASN A 731 9.03 -3.26 18.91
N ARG A 732 9.44 -3.20 20.19
CA ARG A 732 8.58 -3.60 21.30
C ARG A 732 7.50 -2.54 21.53
N VAL A 733 6.29 -3.00 21.77
CA VAL A 733 5.17 -2.11 22.09
C VAL A 733 5.42 -1.41 23.42
N ILE A 734 5.09 -0.11 23.48
CA ILE A 734 5.16 0.68 24.71
C ILE A 734 3.75 0.86 25.28
N GLY A 735 3.58 0.44 26.54
CA GLY A 735 2.31 0.60 27.25
C GLY A 735 2.13 2.00 27.88
N PRO A 736 0.98 2.29 28.50
CA PRO A 736 0.65 3.59 29.09
C PRO A 736 1.67 4.09 30.12
N ALA A 737 2.32 3.18 30.86
CA ALA A 737 3.37 3.52 31.82
C ALA A 737 4.70 3.97 31.17
N GLY A 738 4.78 4.08 29.87
CA GLY A 738 5.99 4.48 29.13
C GLY A 738 7.08 3.40 29.08
N ARG A 739 6.76 2.17 29.40
CA ARG A 739 7.68 1.03 29.40
C ARG A 739 7.30 0.03 28.32
N ALA A 740 8.30 -0.67 27.78
CA ALA A 740 8.08 -1.76 26.86
C ALA A 740 7.24 -2.86 27.51
N VAL A 741 6.27 -3.36 26.75
CA VAL A 741 5.43 -4.49 27.14
C VAL A 741 6.22 -5.77 26.83
N PRO A 742 6.46 -6.62 27.83
CA PRO A 742 7.26 -7.84 27.62
C PRO A 742 6.64 -8.77 26.58
N GLY A 743 7.47 -9.27 25.65
CA GLY A 743 7.05 -10.25 24.65
C GLY A 743 6.02 -9.76 23.62
N LEU A 744 5.78 -8.43 23.51
CA LEU A 744 4.86 -7.88 22.50
C LEU A 744 5.60 -6.93 21.56
N PHE A 745 5.57 -7.27 20.26
CA PHE A 745 6.18 -6.50 19.18
C PHE A 745 5.13 -6.01 18.20
N SER A 746 5.38 -4.88 17.54
CA SER A 746 4.50 -4.36 16.49
C SER A 746 5.29 -3.85 15.32
N LEU A 747 4.82 -4.17 14.11
CA LEU A 747 5.44 -3.86 12.83
C LEU A 747 4.43 -3.26 11.85
N GLY A 748 4.91 -2.39 10.99
CA GLY A 748 4.14 -1.94 9.82
C GLY A 748 3.24 -0.74 10.06
N LEU A 749 2.10 -0.72 9.34
CA LEU A 749 1.22 0.43 9.23
C LEU A 749 0.69 0.98 10.57
N PRO A 750 0.35 0.16 11.57
CA PRO A 750 -0.07 0.68 12.86
C PRO A 750 0.98 1.53 13.59
N ASN A 751 2.23 1.50 13.14
CA ASN A 751 3.35 2.23 13.73
C ASN A 751 3.92 3.31 12.80
N ASP A 752 3.23 3.69 11.71
CA ASP A 752 3.81 4.46 10.60
C ASP A 752 4.36 5.85 11.00
N ASP A 753 3.77 6.53 11.99
CA ASP A 753 4.30 7.81 12.48
C ASP A 753 5.63 7.66 13.26
N VAL A 754 5.92 6.47 13.77
CA VAL A 754 7.17 6.16 14.48
C VAL A 754 8.20 5.51 13.56
N SER A 755 7.77 4.50 12.81
CA SER A 755 8.64 3.72 11.91
C SER A 755 8.94 4.44 10.60
N GLY A 756 7.97 5.16 10.07
CA GLY A 756 8.02 5.77 8.74
C GLY A 756 8.04 4.73 7.60
N HIS A 757 7.61 5.12 6.40
CA HIS A 757 7.69 4.28 5.19
C HIS A 757 7.07 2.88 5.27
N SER A 758 6.08 2.67 6.13
CA SER A 758 5.45 1.36 6.30
C SER A 758 4.66 0.87 5.08
N PHE A 759 4.30 1.79 4.17
CA PHE A 759 3.58 1.48 2.92
C PHE A 759 4.47 1.00 1.76
N VAL A 760 5.79 1.02 1.92
CA VAL A 760 6.71 0.71 0.82
C VAL A 760 7.10 -0.77 0.85
N SER A 761 6.90 -1.45 -0.28
CA SER A 761 7.43 -2.81 -0.48
C SER A 761 8.96 -2.77 -0.54
N PRO A 762 9.66 -3.80 -0.05
CA PRO A 762 11.11 -3.82 -0.06
C PRO A 762 11.64 -3.94 -1.50
N HIS A 763 12.59 -3.06 -1.81
CA HIS A 763 13.34 -3.08 -3.06
C HIS A 763 14.71 -3.75 -2.83
N PRO A 764 15.23 -4.51 -3.78
CA PRO A 764 16.57 -5.05 -3.69
C PRO A 764 17.62 -3.94 -3.51
N ARG A 765 18.61 -4.17 -2.68
CA ARG A 765 19.76 -3.28 -2.44
C ARG A 765 19.42 -1.84 -2.06
N SER A 766 18.32 -1.67 -1.32
CA SER A 766 17.85 -0.34 -0.92
C SER A 766 17.91 -0.07 0.58
N GLY A 767 18.48 -0.99 1.37
CA GLY A 767 18.41 -0.88 2.83
C GLY A 767 16.96 -0.79 3.33
N ALA A 768 16.04 -1.51 2.70
CA ALA A 768 14.61 -1.39 2.91
C ALA A 768 14.23 -1.52 4.39
N ASN A 769 13.68 -0.47 4.95
CA ASN A 769 13.27 -0.43 6.36
C ASN A 769 12.36 -1.60 6.76
N PHE A 770 11.52 -2.06 5.85
CA PHE A 770 10.69 -3.24 6.00
C PHE A 770 11.52 -4.47 6.44
N LEU A 771 12.61 -4.79 5.72
CA LEU A 771 13.47 -5.93 6.00
C LEU A 771 14.35 -5.70 7.24
N VAL A 772 14.80 -4.46 7.46
CA VAL A 772 15.57 -4.08 8.66
C VAL A 772 14.75 -4.29 9.93
N GLU A 773 13.45 -3.95 9.92
CA GLU A 773 12.56 -4.14 11.06
C GLU A 773 12.27 -5.61 11.35
N THR A 774 11.97 -6.39 10.33
CA THR A 774 11.67 -7.82 10.50
C THR A 774 12.89 -8.60 10.96
N ASP A 775 14.08 -8.26 10.45
CA ASP A 775 15.35 -8.82 10.91
C ASP A 775 15.62 -8.50 12.39
N ARG A 776 15.44 -7.24 12.78
CA ARG A 776 15.66 -6.79 14.16
C ARG A 776 14.75 -7.52 15.16
N VAL A 777 13.46 -7.64 14.84
CA VAL A 777 12.49 -8.33 15.69
C VAL A 777 12.86 -9.80 15.84
N ALA A 778 13.12 -10.50 14.74
CA ALA A 778 13.50 -11.91 14.77
C ALA A 778 14.78 -12.16 15.57
N ARG A 779 15.79 -11.31 15.38
CA ARG A 779 17.05 -11.37 16.13
C ARG A 779 16.83 -11.14 17.63
N THR A 780 15.98 -10.19 18.00
CA THR A 780 15.65 -9.92 19.40
C THR A 780 14.95 -11.13 20.05
N ILE A 781 14.00 -11.74 19.36
CA ILE A 781 13.25 -12.93 19.83
C ILE A 781 14.20 -14.13 20.04
N VAL A 782 15.08 -14.38 19.08
CA VAL A 782 16.00 -15.52 19.17
C VAL A 782 17.17 -15.25 20.14
N GLY A 783 17.42 -13.99 20.50
CA GLY A 783 18.56 -13.60 21.34
C GLY A 783 19.89 -13.70 20.61
N ALA A 784 19.89 -13.58 19.28
CA ALA A 784 21.08 -13.61 18.48
C ALA A 784 21.88 -12.29 18.61
N PRO A 785 23.25 -12.33 18.61
CA PRO A 785 24.08 -11.14 18.71
C PRO A 785 23.82 -10.20 17.52
N ALA A 786 24.08 -8.89 17.73
CA ALA A 786 24.10 -7.95 16.63
C ALA A 786 25.22 -8.36 15.64
N GLY A 787 24.97 -8.32 14.35
CA GLY A 787 26.02 -8.43 13.34
C GLY A 787 27.00 -7.26 13.52
N GLU A 788 28.31 -7.53 13.38
CA GLU A 788 29.35 -6.51 13.36
C GLU A 788 29.27 -5.66 12.08
#